data_605cea81fe8f201633a40664cc78116a
#
_entry.id   605cea81fe8f201633a40664cc78116a
#
_cell.length_a   1.000
_cell.length_b   1.000
_cell.length_c   1.000
_cell.angle_alpha   90.00
_cell.angle_beta   90.00
_cell.angle_gamma   90.00
#
_symmetry.space_group_name_H-M   'P 1'
#
loop_
_entity.id
_entity.type
_entity.pdbx_description
1 polymer ?
#
loop_
_entity_poly.entity_id
_entity_poly.type
_entity_poly.pdbx_seq_one_letter_code
_entity_poly.pdbx_strand_id
1 'polypeptide(L)'
;MDYKETLLLPSTTFAMRANLAELESQRFKKWFEQNYAYEKMKENRKNAKKSFTLHDGPPYANGHIHIGHALNKILKETIIKTHYFKGESVRFTPGWDCHGLPIEQQVEVKLGEKKKSLSKKEIREFCRQHASEFVDIQREEFKNLGIIADWDKPYLTMKFEFEAAIYRTLCEIAKKGLLCERSKPVFWSWAAKSALAEAEVEYQDKEDYSIFVAFDLDAKACEKLGVSKASAVIWTTTPWTLVANQAIALNPNENYVITKEGLIFASALLKSMVEKGLTSGEIQKELNAKEFEKLEAINPLNGRKSVLIMGEHVLMDGGSGLVHTAPGHGEDDYYACLKYGIEVLMPVDDGGCYDETLRAKGLLPSHLLEEFIGLHIFKANEKILELLGEKLLHSSKFIHSYPFCWRTHKPVIYRATKQWFILMDEPKLQGKTLRECAKEQLLKTTFYPQSGVKRIGSMVENRPDWCISRQRDWGTPIAFFRDKNTKEVIFDDELFDFVAAIFEKHGADAWWEFEIKDLIPTNSKYKAENLEKVYDILDVWFDSGSTFNAVLNSGLYDAGEKRASMYLEGSDQHRGWFQSSLLVGTAINESAPYESILTHGFTTDEKGQKMSKSKGNVIAPEYVAKTYGVEILRLWILLSDYSSDLKISDNILKQVGEQYRKIRNTIRFLLANTNDLKDLEVKEFSFIDKWILSRATKVFKASKEAFFAYEFAKGFSLLLNFLSADLSGIYLDISKDRLYCDSENAQRRKSAQVAMALMAKELLNLLAPNLSYSVDEALEHANVLIKGDAKDVFDLSLTQDFDYDFGIDDTFLMSAREKFFEQIDILKKDKIIKSTLELNLNISFNKFPNEELADWFMVSQISNENEEILAEFEVENEKFKITKASLCKCPRCWKLQSKNEETPCLRCEEVLKGVQC
;
A
#
# COMPACT_ATOMS: atom_id res chain seq x y z
N MET A 1 38.39 -45.84 -28.87
CA MET A 1 38.15 -45.42 -27.44
C MET A 1 37.00 -44.47 -27.46
N ASP A 2 35.99 -44.68 -26.62
CA ASP A 2 34.92 -43.63 -26.45
C ASP A 2 35.45 -42.55 -25.53
N TYR A 3 35.87 -41.44 -26.10
CA TYR A 3 36.44 -40.31 -25.34
C TYR A 3 35.41 -39.62 -24.46
N LYS A 4 34.12 -39.92 -24.59
CA LYS A 4 33.07 -39.31 -23.77
C LYS A 4 33.21 -39.63 -22.27
N GLU A 5 33.68 -40.84 -21.95
CA GLU A 5 33.91 -41.26 -20.58
C GLU A 5 35.15 -40.60 -19.93
N THR A 6 36.01 -39.96 -20.73
CA THR A 6 37.20 -39.24 -20.24
C THR A 6 36.90 -37.73 -20.01
N LEU A 7 35.69 -37.25 -20.23
CA LEU A 7 35.30 -35.86 -20.05
C LEU A 7 34.78 -35.65 -18.62
N LEU A 8 35.21 -34.58 -17.97
CA LEU A 8 34.74 -34.18 -16.66
C LEU A 8 33.39 -33.46 -16.76
N LEU A 9 32.32 -34.22 -17.00
CA LEU A 9 30.99 -33.64 -17.20
C LEU A 9 30.38 -33.12 -15.87
N PRO A 10 29.60 -32.03 -15.90
CA PRO A 10 29.01 -31.44 -14.68
C PRO A 10 27.99 -32.39 -14.03
N SER A 11 28.05 -32.51 -12.70
CA SER A 11 27.14 -33.36 -11.96
C SER A 11 26.55 -32.61 -10.75
N THR A 12 25.26 -32.72 -10.59
CA THR A 12 24.54 -32.17 -9.41
C THR A 12 23.22 -32.90 -9.21
N THR A 13 22.82 -33.07 -7.98
CA THR A 13 21.51 -33.57 -7.57
C THR A 13 20.45 -32.46 -7.54
N PHE A 14 20.84 -31.17 -7.70
CA PHE A 14 19.91 -30.06 -7.79
C PHE A 14 19.07 -30.16 -9.08
N ALA A 15 17.77 -30.40 -8.92
CA ALA A 15 16.87 -30.70 -10.04
C ALA A 15 16.73 -29.52 -11.03
N MET A 16 16.65 -29.81 -12.30
CA MET A 16 16.45 -28.79 -13.36
C MET A 16 15.07 -28.12 -13.24
N ARG A 17 14.03 -28.90 -12.92
CA ARG A 17 12.67 -28.38 -12.65
C ARG A 17 12.47 -28.27 -11.16
N ALA A 18 12.03 -27.11 -10.70
CA ALA A 18 11.86 -26.82 -9.28
C ALA A 18 10.74 -27.65 -8.63
N ASN A 19 9.69 -28.00 -9.35
CA ASN A 19 8.43 -28.47 -8.76
C ASN A 19 8.03 -27.63 -7.52
N LEU A 20 7.88 -26.29 -7.73
CA LEU A 20 7.76 -25.31 -6.64
C LEU A 20 6.70 -25.68 -5.60
N ALA A 21 5.54 -26.17 -6.03
CA ALA A 21 4.47 -26.53 -5.11
C ALA A 21 4.89 -27.58 -4.07
N GLU A 22 5.70 -28.57 -4.46
CA GLU A 22 6.23 -29.58 -3.56
C GLU A 22 7.36 -29.05 -2.69
N LEU A 23 8.31 -28.36 -3.29
CA LEU A 23 9.45 -27.73 -2.61
C LEU A 23 8.97 -26.79 -1.51
N GLU A 24 8.07 -25.87 -1.85
CA GLU A 24 7.51 -24.89 -0.94
C GLU A 24 6.71 -25.54 0.20
N SER A 25 5.95 -26.60 -0.10
CA SER A 25 5.21 -27.37 0.91
C SER A 25 6.13 -28.05 1.94
N GLN A 26 7.29 -28.59 1.48
CA GLN A 26 8.26 -29.20 2.39
C GLN A 26 8.91 -28.17 3.29
N ARG A 27 9.33 -26.99 2.74
CA ARG A 27 9.90 -25.89 3.51
C ARG A 27 8.87 -25.24 4.43
N PHE A 28 7.63 -25.11 3.98
CA PHE A 28 6.53 -24.62 4.81
C PHE A 28 6.45 -25.37 6.14
N LYS A 29 6.41 -26.71 6.11
CA LYS A 29 6.37 -27.52 7.32
C LYS A 29 7.55 -27.23 8.23
N LYS A 30 8.77 -27.20 7.69
CA LYS A 30 10.01 -26.95 8.45
C LYS A 30 10.03 -25.54 9.07
N TRP A 31 9.59 -24.53 8.34
CA TRP A 31 9.76 -23.14 8.76
C TRP A 31 8.66 -22.62 9.69
N PHE A 32 7.43 -23.13 9.53
CA PHE A 32 6.30 -22.67 10.33
C PHE A 32 5.96 -23.62 11.49
N GLU A 33 6.54 -24.79 11.56
CA GLU A 33 6.43 -25.64 12.73
C GLU A 33 7.14 -24.96 13.91
N GLN A 34 6.40 -24.74 15.00
CA GLN A 34 6.87 -24.03 16.20
C GLN A 34 7.48 -22.64 15.89
N ASN A 35 7.04 -22.00 14.82
CA ASN A 35 7.53 -20.69 14.34
C ASN A 35 9.07 -20.65 14.12
N TYR A 36 9.65 -21.79 13.73
CA TYR A 36 11.11 -22.04 13.67
C TYR A 36 11.86 -20.93 12.92
N ALA A 37 11.39 -20.54 11.73
CA ALA A 37 12.10 -19.54 10.90
C ALA A 37 12.23 -18.19 11.60
N TYR A 38 11.14 -17.71 12.20
CA TYR A 38 11.13 -16.42 12.92
C TYR A 38 12.01 -16.48 14.17
N GLU A 39 11.87 -17.51 14.99
CA GLU A 39 12.69 -17.67 16.19
C GLU A 39 14.18 -17.84 15.87
N LYS A 40 14.51 -18.56 14.80
CA LYS A 40 15.90 -18.66 14.32
C LYS A 40 16.44 -17.30 13.87
N MET A 41 15.67 -16.52 13.15
CA MET A 41 16.08 -15.15 12.75
C MET A 41 16.35 -14.28 13.98
N LYS A 42 15.52 -14.36 15.01
CA LYS A 42 15.71 -13.63 16.28
C LYS A 42 17.01 -14.07 16.98
N GLU A 43 17.20 -15.37 17.15
CA GLU A 43 18.38 -15.90 17.82
C GLU A 43 19.68 -15.57 17.08
N ASN A 44 19.72 -15.72 15.75
CA ASN A 44 20.88 -15.39 14.93
C ASN A 44 21.29 -13.91 15.02
N ARG A 45 20.36 -13.00 15.33
CA ARG A 45 20.60 -11.55 15.39
C ARG A 45 20.39 -10.94 16.78
N LYS A 46 20.32 -11.76 17.86
CA LYS A 46 20.09 -11.27 19.23
C LYS A 46 21.13 -10.24 19.72
N ASN A 47 22.35 -10.31 19.21
CA ASN A 47 23.44 -9.40 19.56
C ASN A 47 23.71 -8.33 18.48
N ALA A 48 22.81 -8.17 17.52
CA ALA A 48 22.96 -7.14 16.48
C ALA A 48 22.97 -5.73 17.08
N LYS A 49 23.84 -4.85 16.58
CA LYS A 49 23.96 -3.48 17.06
C LYS A 49 22.84 -2.56 16.58
N LYS A 50 22.16 -2.96 15.51
CA LYS A 50 21.07 -2.23 14.90
C LYS A 50 19.83 -3.09 14.90
N SER A 51 18.67 -2.46 15.06
CA SER A 51 17.35 -3.09 14.98
C SER A 51 16.53 -2.45 13.87
N PHE A 52 15.59 -3.22 13.35
CA PHE A 52 14.58 -2.77 12.40
C PHE A 52 13.23 -3.35 12.81
N THR A 53 12.30 -2.48 13.19
CA THR A 53 10.95 -2.85 13.58
C THR A 53 9.97 -2.38 12.49
N LEU A 54 9.34 -3.33 11.81
CA LEU A 54 8.22 -3.04 10.94
C LEU A 54 6.92 -3.25 11.72
N HIS A 55 6.18 -2.17 11.95
CA HIS A 55 4.86 -2.25 12.56
C HIS A 55 3.83 -2.56 11.49
N ASP A 56 3.03 -3.60 11.69
CA ASP A 56 2.05 -4.07 10.72
C ASP A 56 0.79 -3.23 10.73
N GLY A 57 0.34 -2.72 9.59
CA GLY A 57 -1.00 -2.19 9.44
C GLY A 57 -1.99 -3.36 9.44
N PRO A 58 -2.98 -3.33 10.36
CA PRO A 58 -3.85 -4.47 10.56
C PRO A 58 -4.88 -4.61 9.43
N PRO A 59 -4.90 -5.74 8.69
CA PRO A 59 -6.03 -6.02 7.82
C PRO A 59 -7.29 -6.28 8.64
N TYR A 60 -8.46 -6.05 8.04
CA TYR A 60 -9.71 -6.43 8.65
C TYR A 60 -9.84 -7.95 8.78
N ALA A 61 -10.28 -8.41 9.96
CA ALA A 61 -10.61 -9.80 10.22
C ALA A 61 -11.97 -10.17 9.58
N ASN A 62 -12.05 -10.05 8.25
CA ASN A 62 -13.29 -10.26 7.48
C ASN A 62 -13.01 -10.63 6.03
N GLY A 63 -13.37 -11.85 5.65
CA GLY A 63 -13.16 -12.38 4.31
C GLY A 63 -11.76 -12.96 4.06
N HIS A 64 -11.60 -13.62 2.93
CA HIS A 64 -10.32 -14.18 2.49
C HIS A 64 -9.38 -13.09 1.99
N ILE A 65 -8.07 -13.37 2.03
CA ILE A 65 -7.07 -12.46 1.45
C ILE A 65 -7.23 -12.36 -0.07
N HIS A 66 -6.87 -11.21 -0.61
CA HIS A 66 -6.80 -10.95 -2.06
C HIS A 66 -5.36 -10.61 -2.48
N ILE A 67 -5.13 -10.50 -3.77
CA ILE A 67 -3.80 -10.27 -4.33
C ILE A 67 -3.13 -8.98 -3.82
N GLY A 68 -3.90 -7.95 -3.46
CA GLY A 68 -3.37 -6.75 -2.81
C GLY A 68 -2.83 -7.01 -1.40
N HIS A 69 -3.48 -7.90 -0.62
CA HIS A 69 -2.92 -8.36 0.67
C HIS A 69 -1.63 -9.14 0.46
N ALA A 70 -1.55 -9.98 -0.59
CA ALA A 70 -0.33 -10.70 -0.92
C ALA A 70 0.81 -9.75 -1.30
N LEU A 71 0.56 -8.74 -2.14
CA LEU A 71 1.51 -7.68 -2.46
C LEU A 71 2.06 -7.02 -1.19
N ASN A 72 1.18 -6.56 -0.33
CA ASN A 72 1.51 -5.87 0.91
C ASN A 72 2.39 -6.72 1.84
N LYS A 73 1.93 -7.93 2.18
CA LYS A 73 2.65 -8.80 3.14
C LYS A 73 3.96 -9.35 2.58
N ILE A 74 4.04 -9.65 1.28
CA ILE A 74 5.28 -10.09 0.63
C ILE A 74 6.30 -8.96 0.62
N LEU A 75 5.93 -7.72 0.34
CA LEU A 75 6.84 -6.57 0.44
C LEU A 75 7.35 -6.36 1.86
N LYS A 76 6.47 -6.40 2.86
CA LYS A 76 6.84 -6.29 4.29
C LYS A 76 7.87 -7.34 4.66
N GLU A 77 7.59 -8.60 4.37
CA GLU A 77 8.47 -9.71 4.72
C GLU A 77 9.79 -9.67 3.95
N THR A 78 9.78 -9.28 2.67
CA THR A 78 10.99 -9.08 1.87
C THR A 78 11.89 -8.00 2.48
N ILE A 79 11.32 -6.87 2.94
CA ILE A 79 12.06 -5.81 3.61
C ILE A 79 12.62 -6.29 4.95
N ILE A 80 11.81 -6.97 5.76
CA ILE A 80 12.26 -7.60 7.01
C ILE A 80 13.45 -8.52 6.76
N LYS A 81 13.38 -9.41 5.76
CA LYS A 81 14.49 -10.29 5.43
C LYS A 81 15.71 -9.54 4.89
N THR A 82 15.49 -8.49 4.09
CA THR A 82 16.59 -7.64 3.61
C THR A 82 17.38 -7.04 4.78
N HIS A 83 16.71 -6.51 5.81
CA HIS A 83 17.35 -6.01 7.04
C HIS A 83 17.99 -7.12 7.87
N TYR A 84 17.33 -8.28 7.97
CA TYR A 84 17.90 -9.45 8.64
C TYR A 84 19.22 -9.89 8.00
N PHE A 85 19.25 -10.09 6.68
CA PHE A 85 20.47 -10.50 5.96
C PHE A 85 21.54 -9.41 5.93
N LYS A 86 21.15 -8.12 6.07
CA LYS A 86 22.04 -6.98 6.31
C LYS A 86 22.71 -7.03 7.72
N GLY A 87 22.27 -7.93 8.59
CA GLY A 87 22.85 -8.14 9.92
C GLY A 87 22.12 -7.40 11.04
N GLU A 88 20.92 -6.90 10.80
CA GLU A 88 20.11 -6.19 11.79
C GLU A 88 19.17 -7.14 12.54
N SER A 89 18.86 -6.82 13.81
CA SER A 89 17.82 -7.50 14.56
C SER A 89 16.45 -7.03 14.07
N VAL A 90 15.60 -7.94 13.67
CA VAL A 90 14.30 -7.60 13.06
C VAL A 90 13.13 -7.99 13.94
N ARG A 91 12.06 -7.20 13.89
CA ARG A 91 10.78 -7.47 14.56
C ARG A 91 9.62 -7.25 13.60
N PHE A 92 8.73 -8.22 13.54
CA PHE A 92 7.51 -8.15 12.75
C PHE A 92 6.38 -8.90 13.46
N THR A 93 5.54 -8.14 14.18
CA THR A 93 4.35 -8.65 14.86
C THR A 93 3.14 -8.42 13.96
N PRO A 94 2.54 -9.47 13.40
CA PRO A 94 1.35 -9.33 12.55
C PRO A 94 0.14 -8.98 13.40
N GLY A 95 -0.84 -8.31 12.80
CA GLY A 95 -2.04 -7.92 13.53
C GLY A 95 -3.31 -7.87 12.69
N TRP A 96 -4.45 -7.70 13.37
CA TRP A 96 -5.77 -7.60 12.74
C TRP A 96 -6.64 -6.54 13.40
N ASP A 97 -7.35 -5.76 12.57
CA ASP A 97 -8.51 -5.00 12.96
C ASP A 97 -9.73 -5.92 13.09
N CYS A 98 -10.25 -5.99 14.32
CA CYS A 98 -11.34 -6.92 14.67
C CYS A 98 -12.66 -6.20 14.98
N HIS A 99 -12.71 -4.86 14.91
CA HIS A 99 -13.89 -4.04 15.23
C HIS A 99 -14.47 -3.36 13.99
N GLY A 100 -15.61 -2.70 14.18
CA GLY A 100 -16.21 -1.78 13.22
C GLY A 100 -17.27 -2.37 12.30
N LEU A 101 -17.84 -1.48 11.53
CA LEU A 101 -18.98 -1.73 10.64
C LEU A 101 -18.78 -2.92 9.67
N PRO A 102 -17.60 -3.16 9.08
CA PRO A 102 -17.43 -4.26 8.14
C PRO A 102 -17.75 -5.65 8.72
N ILE A 103 -17.38 -5.90 9.96
CA ILE A 103 -17.63 -7.16 10.66
C ILE A 103 -19.08 -7.21 11.13
N GLU A 104 -19.55 -6.15 11.77
CA GLU A 104 -20.91 -6.07 12.29
C GLU A 104 -21.95 -6.28 11.17
N GLN A 105 -21.77 -5.66 10.00
CA GLN A 105 -22.67 -5.82 8.86
C GLN A 105 -22.72 -7.26 8.34
N GLN A 106 -21.59 -7.98 8.31
CA GLN A 106 -21.59 -9.38 7.90
C GLN A 106 -22.34 -10.26 8.90
N VAL A 107 -22.19 -9.97 10.18
CA VAL A 107 -22.94 -10.66 11.24
C VAL A 107 -24.43 -10.32 11.14
N GLU A 108 -24.80 -9.06 10.88
CA GLU A 108 -26.18 -8.65 10.65
C GLU A 108 -26.83 -9.43 9.48
N VAL A 109 -26.09 -9.58 8.38
CA VAL A 109 -26.55 -10.37 7.23
C VAL A 109 -26.74 -11.84 7.59
N LYS A 110 -25.79 -12.43 8.35
CA LYS A 110 -25.89 -13.83 8.83
C LYS A 110 -27.06 -14.04 9.80
N LEU A 111 -27.31 -13.09 10.69
CA LEU A 111 -28.38 -13.17 11.71
C LEU A 111 -29.77 -12.86 11.13
N GLY A 112 -29.87 -11.95 10.14
CA GLY A 112 -31.15 -11.52 9.56
C GLY A 112 -32.15 -11.05 10.62
N GLU A 113 -33.39 -11.52 10.58
CA GLU A 113 -34.45 -11.14 11.52
C GLU A 113 -34.17 -11.55 12.98
N LYS A 114 -33.31 -12.56 13.21
CA LYS A 114 -32.94 -12.97 14.57
C LYS A 114 -32.26 -11.86 15.37
N LYS A 115 -31.55 -10.94 14.70
CA LYS A 115 -30.89 -9.81 15.34
C LYS A 115 -31.84 -9.01 16.25
N LYS A 116 -33.10 -8.86 15.85
CA LYS A 116 -34.11 -8.08 16.61
C LYS A 116 -34.41 -8.61 18.01
N SER A 117 -34.17 -9.91 18.24
CA SER A 117 -34.42 -10.59 19.52
C SER A 117 -33.20 -10.75 20.40
N LEU A 118 -32.01 -10.39 19.89
CA LEU A 118 -30.74 -10.55 20.60
C LEU A 118 -30.39 -9.30 21.41
N SER A 119 -29.77 -9.53 22.56
CA SER A 119 -29.12 -8.48 23.34
C SER A 119 -27.87 -7.93 22.66
N LYS A 120 -27.43 -6.73 23.04
CA LYS A 120 -26.18 -6.16 22.54
C LYS A 120 -24.98 -7.06 22.85
N LYS A 121 -24.95 -7.70 24.02
CA LYS A 121 -23.93 -8.68 24.38
C LYS A 121 -23.84 -9.83 23.36
N GLU A 122 -24.97 -10.47 23.07
CA GLU A 122 -25.02 -11.58 22.11
C GLU A 122 -24.55 -11.15 20.70
N ILE A 123 -24.93 -9.94 20.25
CA ILE A 123 -24.48 -9.39 18.98
C ILE A 123 -22.96 -9.21 18.97
N ARG A 124 -22.39 -8.62 20.05
CA ARG A 124 -20.94 -8.44 20.20
C ARG A 124 -20.19 -9.78 20.23
N GLU A 125 -20.74 -10.79 20.90
CA GLU A 125 -20.18 -12.14 20.92
C GLU A 125 -20.16 -12.78 19.53
N PHE A 126 -21.21 -12.66 18.73
CA PHE A 126 -21.23 -13.11 17.33
C PHE A 126 -20.19 -12.37 16.48
N CYS A 127 -20.00 -11.07 16.71
CA CYS A 127 -18.96 -10.30 15.99
C CYS A 127 -17.56 -10.77 16.37
N ARG A 128 -17.28 -11.00 17.66
CA ARG A 128 -16.00 -11.52 18.16
C ARG A 128 -15.69 -12.91 17.59
N GLN A 129 -16.68 -13.80 17.55
CA GLN A 129 -16.55 -15.13 16.94
C GLN A 129 -16.26 -15.05 15.44
N HIS A 130 -16.99 -14.22 14.70
CA HIS A 130 -16.75 -14.00 13.29
C HIS A 130 -15.34 -13.45 13.01
N ALA A 131 -14.89 -12.47 13.77
CA ALA A 131 -13.54 -11.92 13.64
C ALA A 131 -12.48 -12.99 13.94
N SER A 132 -12.65 -13.79 14.98
CA SER A 132 -11.73 -14.86 15.35
C SER A 132 -11.61 -15.91 14.24
N GLU A 133 -12.72 -16.31 13.63
CA GLU A 133 -12.74 -17.25 12.50
C GLU A 133 -11.88 -16.73 11.34
N PHE A 134 -12.06 -15.46 10.95
CA PHE A 134 -11.30 -14.87 9.84
C PHE A 134 -9.85 -14.56 10.17
N VAL A 135 -9.52 -14.28 11.42
CA VAL A 135 -8.12 -14.19 11.88
C VAL A 135 -7.39 -15.51 11.62
N ASP A 136 -8.01 -16.63 11.99
CA ASP A 136 -7.38 -17.95 11.80
C ASP A 136 -7.26 -18.31 10.32
N ILE A 137 -8.30 -18.07 9.52
CA ILE A 137 -8.27 -18.29 8.07
C ILE A 137 -7.15 -17.45 7.42
N GLN A 138 -7.13 -16.14 7.65
CA GLN A 138 -6.15 -15.24 7.03
C GLN A 138 -4.72 -15.53 7.52
N ARG A 139 -4.54 -15.93 8.78
CA ARG A 139 -3.23 -16.35 9.30
C ARG A 139 -2.66 -17.50 8.49
N GLU A 140 -3.46 -18.54 8.26
CA GLU A 140 -3.00 -19.68 7.45
C GLU A 140 -2.80 -19.29 5.97
N GLU A 141 -3.64 -18.44 5.42
CA GLU A 141 -3.46 -17.91 4.06
C GLU A 141 -2.15 -17.11 3.93
N PHE A 142 -1.80 -16.26 4.90
CA PHE A 142 -0.53 -15.53 4.91
C PHE A 142 0.68 -16.44 5.11
N LYS A 143 0.60 -17.43 6.02
CA LYS A 143 1.67 -18.43 6.17
C LYS A 143 1.90 -19.18 4.86
N ASN A 144 0.82 -19.55 4.15
CA ASN A 144 0.91 -20.24 2.85
C ASN A 144 1.57 -19.38 1.75
N LEU A 145 1.66 -18.05 1.92
CA LEU A 145 2.49 -17.16 1.09
C LEU A 145 3.96 -17.08 1.55
N GLY A 146 4.35 -17.86 2.52
CA GLY A 146 5.71 -17.88 3.05
C GLY A 146 6.07 -16.66 3.90
N ILE A 147 5.09 -15.96 4.46
CA ILE A 147 5.31 -14.77 5.28
C ILE A 147 5.84 -15.17 6.65
N ILE A 148 7.09 -14.83 6.94
CA ILE A 148 7.74 -15.08 8.23
C ILE A 148 7.49 -13.90 9.17
N ALA A 149 6.81 -14.16 10.29
CA ALA A 149 6.42 -13.16 11.28
C ALA A 149 6.21 -13.83 12.65
N ASP A 150 5.96 -13.07 13.72
CA ASP A 150 5.61 -13.59 15.03
C ASP A 150 4.16 -14.08 15.06
N TRP A 151 3.92 -15.24 14.42
CA TRP A 151 2.58 -15.83 14.32
C TRP A 151 2.03 -16.38 15.63
N ASP A 152 2.87 -16.60 16.63
CA ASP A 152 2.46 -17.12 17.93
C ASP A 152 1.85 -16.03 18.83
N LYS A 153 2.26 -14.79 18.61
CA LYS A 153 1.80 -13.63 19.38
C LYS A 153 1.29 -12.48 18.49
N PRO A 154 0.32 -12.72 17.61
CA PRO A 154 -0.25 -11.64 16.81
C PRO A 154 -1.05 -10.69 17.72
N TYR A 155 -1.12 -9.43 17.31
CA TYR A 155 -2.01 -8.50 17.98
C TYR A 155 -3.41 -8.51 17.34
N LEU A 156 -4.43 -8.45 18.18
CA LEU A 156 -5.83 -8.36 17.76
C LEU A 156 -6.47 -7.19 18.50
N THR A 157 -7.09 -6.26 17.78
CA THR A 157 -7.69 -5.07 18.42
C THR A 157 -8.82 -5.42 19.41
N MET A 158 -9.39 -6.63 19.30
CA MET A 158 -10.43 -7.15 20.20
C MET A 158 -9.90 -7.93 21.42
N LYS A 159 -8.58 -8.07 21.61
CA LYS A 159 -8.05 -8.65 22.85
C LYS A 159 -8.32 -7.68 24.01
N PHE A 160 -8.64 -8.21 25.19
CA PHE A 160 -9.04 -7.41 26.35
C PHE A 160 -7.98 -6.37 26.74
N GLU A 161 -6.73 -6.80 26.82
CA GLU A 161 -5.60 -5.91 27.08
C GLU A 161 -5.39 -4.88 25.98
N PHE A 162 -5.76 -5.21 24.74
CA PHE A 162 -5.68 -4.30 23.61
C PHE A 162 -6.82 -3.27 23.62
N GLU A 163 -8.07 -3.70 23.88
CA GLU A 163 -9.22 -2.82 24.10
C GLU A 163 -8.95 -1.81 25.23
N ALA A 164 -8.33 -2.27 26.32
CA ALA A 164 -7.89 -1.38 27.41
C ALA A 164 -6.80 -0.38 26.97
N ALA A 165 -5.85 -0.81 26.13
CA ALA A 165 -4.81 0.09 25.61
C ALA A 165 -5.38 1.15 24.65
N ILE A 166 -6.36 0.80 23.80
CA ILE A 166 -7.10 1.74 22.96
C ILE A 166 -7.80 2.78 23.85
N TYR A 167 -8.53 2.32 24.87
CA TYR A 167 -9.23 3.21 25.80
C TYR A 167 -8.26 4.13 26.57
N ARG A 168 -7.12 3.61 27.06
CA ARG A 168 -6.08 4.45 27.69
C ARG A 168 -5.56 5.53 26.74
N THR A 169 -5.37 5.18 25.46
CA THR A 169 -4.94 6.15 24.43
C THR A 169 -5.97 7.27 24.25
N LEU A 170 -7.27 6.95 24.26
CA LEU A 170 -8.34 7.95 24.26
C LEU A 170 -8.28 8.86 25.50
N CYS A 171 -8.09 8.26 26.68
CA CYS A 171 -7.98 9.00 27.93
C CYS A 171 -6.79 9.98 27.94
N GLU A 172 -5.64 9.58 27.39
CA GLU A 172 -4.48 10.47 27.26
C GLU A 172 -4.78 11.69 26.36
N ILE A 173 -5.49 11.49 25.26
CA ILE A 173 -5.94 12.59 24.38
C ILE A 173 -6.92 13.51 25.12
N ALA A 174 -7.83 12.93 25.91
CA ALA A 174 -8.78 13.68 26.72
C ALA A 174 -8.07 14.53 27.79
N LYS A 175 -7.08 13.97 28.51
CA LYS A 175 -6.26 14.67 29.50
C LYS A 175 -5.53 15.89 28.91
N LYS A 176 -5.11 15.84 27.68
CA LYS A 176 -4.49 16.96 26.95
C LYS A 176 -5.50 18.01 26.47
N GLY A 177 -6.79 17.81 26.69
CA GLY A 177 -7.88 18.71 26.27
C GLY A 177 -8.07 18.76 24.75
N LEU A 178 -7.60 17.72 24.03
CA LEU A 178 -7.79 17.59 22.59
C LEU A 178 -9.10 16.88 22.22
N LEU A 179 -9.84 16.38 23.20
CA LEU A 179 -11.11 15.68 22.99
C LEU A 179 -12.28 16.54 23.44
N CYS A 180 -13.30 16.70 22.60
CA CYS A 180 -14.51 17.39 22.97
C CYS A 180 -15.76 16.73 22.38
N GLU A 181 -16.91 16.95 23.03
CA GLU A 181 -18.24 16.64 22.50
C GLU A 181 -18.89 17.91 21.95
N ARG A 182 -19.31 17.88 20.69
CA ARG A 182 -20.00 19.01 20.03
C ARG A 182 -21.14 18.51 19.17
N SER A 183 -22.18 19.34 19.02
CA SER A 183 -23.25 19.11 18.05
C SER A 183 -22.95 19.91 16.81
N LYS A 184 -22.53 19.27 15.72
CA LYS A 184 -22.33 19.89 14.40
C LYS A 184 -22.69 18.93 13.29
N PRO A 185 -22.93 19.41 12.05
CA PRO A 185 -23.13 18.53 10.91
C PRO A 185 -21.91 17.65 10.66
N VAL A 186 -22.14 16.35 10.48
CA VAL A 186 -21.13 15.35 10.11
C VAL A 186 -21.65 14.53 8.94
N PHE A 187 -20.76 13.85 8.22
CA PHE A 187 -21.19 12.81 7.30
C PHE A 187 -21.97 11.73 8.04
N TRP A 188 -23.16 11.44 7.56
CA TRP A 188 -24.08 10.49 8.17
C TRP A 188 -24.56 9.45 7.17
N SER A 189 -24.32 8.19 7.48
CA SER A 189 -24.91 7.07 6.76
C SER A 189 -26.26 6.74 7.35
N TRP A 190 -27.34 7.18 6.70
CA TRP A 190 -28.71 6.84 7.11
C TRP A 190 -28.98 5.34 7.03
N ALA A 191 -28.31 4.61 6.09
CA ALA A 191 -28.44 3.17 5.96
C ALA A 191 -27.73 2.38 7.08
N ALA A 192 -26.59 2.89 7.58
CA ALA A 192 -25.88 2.32 8.74
C ALA A 192 -26.33 2.97 10.06
N LYS A 193 -27.07 4.06 10.04
CA LYS A 193 -27.50 4.87 11.19
C LYS A 193 -26.31 5.30 12.07
N SER A 194 -25.27 5.81 11.44
CA SER A 194 -24.03 6.19 12.14
C SER A 194 -23.31 7.33 11.42
N ALA A 195 -22.55 8.12 12.20
CA ALA A 195 -21.60 9.07 11.68
C ALA A 195 -20.47 8.36 10.93
N LEU A 196 -19.85 9.07 9.99
CA LEU A 196 -18.70 8.61 9.21
C LEU A 196 -17.56 9.62 9.33
N ALA A 197 -16.31 9.08 9.30
CA ALA A 197 -15.13 9.89 9.06
C ALA A 197 -14.95 10.13 7.55
N GLU A 198 -14.12 11.11 7.18
CA GLU A 198 -13.80 11.40 5.77
C GLU A 198 -13.22 10.18 5.03
N ALA A 199 -12.41 9.35 5.73
CA ALA A 199 -11.83 8.12 5.17
C ALA A 199 -12.87 7.02 4.85
N GLU A 200 -14.10 7.17 5.34
CA GLU A 200 -15.20 6.21 5.13
C GLU A 200 -16.18 6.66 4.03
N VAL A 201 -15.82 7.71 3.29
CA VAL A 201 -16.64 8.30 2.23
C VAL A 201 -15.94 8.11 0.88
N GLU A 202 -16.68 7.59 -0.09
CA GLU A 202 -16.25 7.44 -1.48
C GLU A 202 -17.10 8.38 -2.37
N TYR A 203 -16.49 9.00 -3.37
CA TYR A 203 -17.21 9.84 -4.29
C TYR A 203 -17.60 9.08 -5.56
N GLN A 204 -18.88 9.18 -5.93
CA GLN A 204 -19.45 8.53 -7.11
C GLN A 204 -20.37 9.49 -7.83
N ASP A 205 -20.56 9.30 -9.13
CA ASP A 205 -21.51 10.08 -9.91
C ASP A 205 -22.94 9.78 -9.49
N LYS A 206 -23.72 10.83 -9.21
CA LYS A 206 -25.12 10.77 -8.82
C LYS A 206 -25.92 11.80 -9.60
N GLU A 207 -27.10 11.41 -10.06
CA GLU A 207 -28.09 12.32 -10.64
C GLU A 207 -28.93 12.95 -9.53
N ASP A 208 -28.93 14.28 -9.45
CA ASP A 208 -29.68 15.05 -8.47
C ASP A 208 -30.49 16.17 -9.16
N TYR A 209 -31.41 16.75 -8.40
CA TYR A 209 -32.13 17.95 -8.82
C TYR A 209 -31.22 19.19 -8.74
N SER A 210 -31.40 20.11 -9.65
CA SER A 210 -30.86 21.47 -9.61
C SER A 210 -32.02 22.44 -9.73
N ILE A 211 -32.34 23.12 -8.64
CA ILE A 211 -33.51 23.98 -8.56
C ILE A 211 -33.19 25.41 -8.18
N PHE A 212 -33.94 26.34 -8.76
CA PHE A 212 -33.96 27.77 -8.40
C PHE A 212 -35.31 28.12 -7.78
N VAL A 213 -35.28 28.67 -6.56
CA VAL A 213 -36.48 28.94 -5.77
C VAL A 213 -36.49 30.39 -5.33
N ALA A 214 -37.64 31.05 -5.49
CA ALA A 214 -37.85 32.44 -5.09
C ALA A 214 -38.35 32.52 -3.64
N PHE A 215 -37.62 33.23 -2.80
CA PHE A 215 -37.98 33.60 -1.43
C PHE A 215 -38.37 35.08 -1.41
N ASP A 216 -39.64 35.41 -1.25
CA ASP A 216 -40.11 36.81 -1.22
C ASP A 216 -39.51 37.53 -0.01
N LEU A 217 -38.94 38.70 -0.21
CA LEU A 217 -38.55 39.58 0.88
C LEU A 217 -39.79 40.11 1.61
N ASP A 218 -39.69 40.31 2.91
CA ASP A 218 -40.76 40.93 3.67
C ASP A 218 -40.92 42.42 3.31
N ALA A 219 -42.05 43.03 3.72
CA ALA A 219 -42.36 44.41 3.38
C ALA A 219 -41.30 45.41 3.89
N LYS A 220 -40.71 45.17 5.05
CA LYS A 220 -39.64 46.01 5.64
C LYS A 220 -38.36 45.95 4.86
N ALA A 221 -37.97 44.76 4.40
CA ALA A 221 -36.82 44.57 3.54
C ALA A 221 -37.00 45.27 2.18
N CYS A 222 -38.18 45.15 1.58
CA CYS A 222 -38.52 45.85 0.33
C CYS A 222 -38.46 47.38 0.49
N GLU A 223 -39.03 47.91 1.60
CA GLU A 223 -38.97 49.35 1.92
C GLU A 223 -37.53 49.82 2.07
N LYS A 224 -36.67 49.07 2.82
CA LYS A 224 -35.26 49.39 3.02
C LYS A 224 -34.50 49.44 1.71
N LEU A 225 -34.78 48.52 0.80
CA LEU A 225 -34.16 48.46 -0.52
C LEU A 225 -34.76 49.46 -1.52
N GLY A 226 -35.89 50.15 -1.16
CA GLY A 226 -36.56 51.10 -2.04
C GLY A 226 -37.21 50.48 -3.27
N VAL A 227 -37.78 49.27 -3.09
CA VAL A 227 -38.48 48.52 -4.16
C VAL A 227 -39.84 48.07 -3.68
N SER A 228 -40.81 47.96 -4.58
CA SER A 228 -42.19 47.57 -4.23
C SER A 228 -42.28 46.05 -3.90
N LYS A 229 -41.47 45.25 -4.54
CA LYS A 229 -41.38 43.80 -4.34
C LYS A 229 -39.98 43.29 -4.75
N ALA A 230 -39.45 42.33 -3.99
CA ALA A 230 -38.23 41.60 -4.37
C ALA A 230 -38.25 40.18 -3.83
N SER A 231 -37.58 39.28 -4.52
CA SER A 231 -37.45 37.89 -4.12
C SER A 231 -35.98 37.45 -4.26
N ALA A 232 -35.39 36.92 -3.19
CA ALA A 232 -34.07 36.30 -3.22
C ALA A 232 -34.19 34.92 -3.92
N VAL A 233 -33.50 34.76 -5.01
CA VAL A 233 -33.50 33.49 -5.75
C VAL A 233 -32.35 32.61 -5.27
N ILE A 234 -32.69 31.57 -4.52
CA ILE A 234 -31.73 30.61 -4.06
C ILE A 234 -31.54 29.49 -5.09
N TRP A 235 -30.34 28.86 -5.05
CA TRP A 235 -30.05 27.65 -5.78
C TRP A 235 -29.72 26.51 -4.79
N THR A 236 -30.27 25.33 -5.05
CA THR A 236 -29.95 24.14 -4.27
C THR A 236 -30.04 22.86 -5.10
N THR A 237 -29.25 21.83 -4.70
CA THR A 237 -29.30 20.47 -5.24
C THR A 237 -29.99 19.50 -4.29
N THR A 238 -30.39 19.97 -3.11
CA THR A 238 -30.99 19.16 -2.05
C THR A 238 -32.36 19.76 -1.64
N PRO A 239 -33.44 19.62 -2.46
CA PRO A 239 -34.75 20.22 -2.17
C PRO A 239 -35.29 19.86 -0.78
N TRP A 240 -35.00 18.65 -0.29
CA TRP A 240 -35.44 18.16 1.02
C TRP A 240 -34.93 18.99 2.20
N THR A 241 -33.82 19.75 2.07
CA THR A 241 -33.31 20.61 3.14
C THR A 241 -34.07 21.92 3.26
N LEU A 242 -34.88 22.30 2.28
CA LEU A 242 -35.65 23.59 2.29
C LEU A 242 -36.61 23.70 3.47
N VAL A 243 -37.11 22.56 4.00
CA VAL A 243 -37.98 22.59 5.19
C VAL A 243 -37.25 23.08 6.44
N ALA A 244 -35.94 22.85 6.51
CA ALA A 244 -35.05 23.27 7.61
C ALA A 244 -34.28 24.58 7.29
N ASN A 245 -34.63 25.29 6.23
CA ASN A 245 -33.98 26.56 5.90
C ASN A 245 -34.11 27.57 7.05
N GLN A 246 -33.00 28.24 7.40
CA GLN A 246 -32.93 29.25 8.45
C GLN A 246 -32.38 30.57 7.92
N ALA A 247 -31.60 30.54 6.85
CA ALA A 247 -30.96 31.72 6.30
C ALA A 247 -30.74 31.60 4.79
N ILE A 248 -30.35 32.71 4.17
CA ILE A 248 -29.85 32.77 2.79
C ILE A 248 -28.47 33.47 2.87
N ALA A 249 -27.40 32.78 2.44
CA ALA A 249 -26.05 33.32 2.49
C ALA A 249 -25.70 34.05 1.17
N LEU A 250 -25.04 35.20 1.31
CA LEU A 250 -24.50 36.02 0.22
C LEU A 250 -22.99 36.23 0.42
N ASN A 251 -22.24 36.36 -0.67
CA ASN A 251 -20.80 36.67 -0.55
C ASN A 251 -20.59 38.16 -0.24
N PRO A 252 -19.96 38.54 0.87
CA PRO A 252 -19.78 39.91 1.32
C PRO A 252 -18.97 40.80 0.35
N ASN A 253 -18.22 40.19 -0.55
CA ASN A 253 -17.32 40.89 -1.46
C ASN A 253 -17.92 41.08 -2.87
N GLU A 254 -19.17 40.62 -3.07
CA GLU A 254 -19.84 40.65 -4.37
C GLU A 254 -20.99 41.63 -4.41
N ASN A 255 -21.39 42.02 -5.61
CA ASN A 255 -22.59 42.82 -5.86
C ASN A 255 -23.76 41.96 -6.33
N TYR A 256 -24.95 42.40 -6.01
CA TYR A 256 -26.23 41.75 -6.36
C TYR A 256 -27.15 42.70 -7.10
N VAL A 257 -27.83 42.19 -8.11
CA VAL A 257 -28.82 42.94 -8.88
C VAL A 257 -30.22 42.57 -8.44
N ILE A 258 -31.11 43.57 -8.44
CA ILE A 258 -32.54 43.39 -8.41
C ILE A 258 -33.01 43.66 -9.85
N THR A 259 -33.60 42.65 -10.48
CA THR A 259 -34.12 42.80 -11.84
C THR A 259 -35.47 43.51 -11.87
N LYS A 260 -35.96 43.94 -13.04
CA LYS A 260 -37.32 44.56 -13.17
C LYS A 260 -38.45 43.61 -12.74
N GLU A 261 -38.25 42.30 -12.86
CA GLU A 261 -39.17 41.27 -12.36
C GLU A 261 -39.15 41.16 -10.82
N GLY A 262 -38.24 41.88 -10.16
CA GLY A 262 -38.04 41.83 -8.71
C GLY A 262 -37.21 40.64 -8.23
N LEU A 263 -36.45 40.00 -9.08
CA LEU A 263 -35.61 38.83 -8.71
C LEU A 263 -34.19 39.30 -8.36
N ILE A 264 -33.61 38.73 -7.31
CA ILE A 264 -32.28 39.05 -6.82
C ILE A 264 -31.31 37.94 -7.20
N PHE A 265 -30.19 38.28 -7.84
CA PHE A 265 -29.08 37.41 -8.24
C PHE A 265 -27.76 38.12 -8.01
N ALA A 266 -26.66 37.36 -7.89
CA ALA A 266 -25.33 37.93 -7.96
C ALA A 266 -25.09 38.56 -9.35
N SER A 267 -24.54 39.78 -9.38
CA SER A 267 -24.28 40.53 -10.63
C SER A 267 -23.44 39.70 -11.61
N ALA A 268 -22.43 38.99 -11.10
CA ALA A 268 -21.54 38.13 -11.90
C ALA A 268 -22.29 36.96 -12.59
N LEU A 269 -23.42 36.52 -12.06
CA LEU A 269 -24.17 35.35 -12.56
C LEU A 269 -25.40 35.75 -13.37
N LEU A 270 -25.72 37.05 -13.49
CA LEU A 270 -26.92 37.52 -14.17
C LEU A 270 -27.05 37.01 -15.62
N LYS A 271 -25.95 37.00 -16.36
CA LYS A 271 -25.93 36.46 -17.73
C LYS A 271 -26.39 34.99 -17.79
N SER A 272 -25.90 34.17 -16.88
CA SER A 272 -26.30 32.76 -16.79
C SER A 272 -27.77 32.59 -16.42
N MET A 273 -28.32 33.51 -15.62
CA MET A 273 -29.76 33.51 -15.26
C MET A 273 -30.65 33.88 -16.46
N VAL A 274 -30.21 34.82 -17.30
CA VAL A 274 -30.88 35.14 -18.57
C VAL A 274 -30.85 33.96 -19.53
N GLU A 275 -29.70 33.32 -19.68
CA GLU A 275 -29.55 32.13 -20.55
C GLU A 275 -30.45 30.98 -20.10
N LYS A 276 -30.71 30.84 -18.81
CA LYS A 276 -31.65 29.85 -18.22
C LYS A 276 -33.12 30.29 -18.32
N GLY A 277 -33.38 31.49 -18.81
CA GLY A 277 -34.75 32.03 -18.95
C GLY A 277 -35.41 32.42 -17.62
N LEU A 278 -34.63 32.66 -16.56
CA LEU A 278 -35.14 33.05 -15.24
C LEU A 278 -35.49 34.53 -15.15
N THR A 279 -34.86 35.38 -15.96
CA THR A 279 -35.09 36.84 -15.99
C THR A 279 -34.79 37.40 -17.37
N SER A 280 -35.35 38.55 -17.71
CA SER A 280 -35.01 39.33 -18.90
C SER A 280 -33.59 39.92 -18.83
N GLY A 281 -33.03 40.01 -17.62
CA GLY A 281 -31.72 40.62 -17.34
C GLY A 281 -31.77 42.14 -17.22
N GLU A 282 -32.97 42.77 -17.32
CA GLU A 282 -33.11 44.20 -17.10
C GLU A 282 -32.96 44.54 -15.61
N ILE A 283 -31.91 45.28 -15.28
CA ILE A 283 -31.56 45.67 -13.91
C ILE A 283 -32.41 46.87 -13.49
N GLN A 284 -33.10 46.71 -12.34
CA GLN A 284 -33.74 47.80 -11.64
C GLN A 284 -32.78 48.50 -10.68
N LYS A 285 -31.95 47.71 -9.96
CA LYS A 285 -31.00 48.19 -8.96
C LYS A 285 -29.85 47.25 -8.82
N GLU A 286 -28.65 47.78 -8.58
CA GLU A 286 -27.47 46.99 -8.20
C GLU A 286 -26.94 47.49 -6.86
N LEU A 287 -26.65 46.58 -5.93
CA LEU A 287 -26.27 46.85 -4.56
C LEU A 287 -25.15 45.91 -4.11
N ASN A 288 -24.32 46.37 -3.17
CA ASN A 288 -23.35 45.47 -2.53
C ASN A 288 -24.07 44.49 -1.58
N ALA A 289 -23.55 43.28 -1.43
CA ALA A 289 -24.11 42.24 -0.57
C ALA A 289 -24.47 42.74 0.86
N LYS A 290 -23.66 43.66 1.42
CA LYS A 290 -23.85 44.20 2.78
C LYS A 290 -25.16 44.98 2.95
N GLU A 291 -25.73 45.51 1.87
CA GLU A 291 -27.04 46.20 1.90
C GLU A 291 -28.20 45.22 2.19
N PHE A 292 -27.97 43.92 1.89
CA PHE A 292 -28.93 42.85 2.14
C PHE A 292 -28.79 42.21 3.53
N GLU A 293 -27.70 42.48 4.26
CA GLU A 293 -27.43 41.84 5.55
C GLU A 293 -28.56 42.10 6.55
N LYS A 294 -29.00 41.00 7.21
CA LYS A 294 -30.09 40.96 8.19
C LYS A 294 -31.47 41.33 7.64
N LEU A 295 -31.65 41.41 6.30
CA LEU A 295 -32.99 41.44 5.73
C LEU A 295 -33.64 40.06 5.88
N GLU A 296 -34.96 40.06 5.86
CA GLU A 296 -35.77 38.86 6.03
C GLU A 296 -36.48 38.51 4.72
N ALA A 297 -36.36 37.27 4.31
CA ALA A 297 -37.13 36.63 3.25
C ALA A 297 -38.08 35.60 3.87
N ILE A 298 -39.09 35.20 3.14
CA ILE A 298 -40.09 34.24 3.57
C ILE A 298 -39.89 32.91 2.85
N ASN A 299 -39.72 31.86 3.61
CA ASN A 299 -39.61 30.51 3.07
C ASN A 299 -40.96 30.09 2.46
N PRO A 300 -41.02 29.76 1.16
CA PRO A 300 -42.24 29.46 0.46
C PRO A 300 -42.97 28.19 0.91
N LEU A 301 -42.29 27.25 1.59
CA LEU A 301 -42.85 25.98 2.07
C LEU A 301 -43.62 26.14 3.37
N ASN A 302 -43.16 27.02 4.27
CA ASN A 302 -43.67 27.07 5.65
C ASN A 302 -43.97 28.49 6.17
N GLY A 303 -43.70 29.51 5.38
CA GLY A 303 -43.92 30.88 5.77
C GLY A 303 -42.98 31.43 6.87
N ARG A 304 -41.96 30.70 7.25
CA ARG A 304 -40.96 31.13 8.22
C ARG A 304 -40.02 32.17 7.64
N LYS A 305 -39.47 33.00 8.51
CA LYS A 305 -38.43 33.96 8.13
C LYS A 305 -37.10 33.27 7.85
N SER A 306 -36.48 33.67 6.76
CA SER A 306 -35.13 33.27 6.36
C SER A 306 -34.27 34.53 6.30
N VAL A 307 -33.29 34.64 7.18
CA VAL A 307 -32.44 35.84 7.33
C VAL A 307 -31.33 35.82 6.27
N LEU A 308 -31.12 36.96 5.61
CA LEU A 308 -30.00 37.13 4.69
C LEU A 308 -28.72 37.39 5.51
N ILE A 309 -27.71 36.54 5.33
CA ILE A 309 -26.43 36.54 6.08
C ILE A 309 -25.24 36.62 5.14
N MET A 310 -24.09 37.04 5.67
CA MET A 310 -22.84 37.07 4.90
C MET A 310 -22.06 35.75 5.07
N GLY A 311 -21.67 35.16 3.94
CA GLY A 311 -20.93 33.90 3.91
C GLY A 311 -19.86 33.88 2.82
N GLU A 312 -18.58 33.81 3.20
CA GLU A 312 -17.46 33.77 2.25
C GLU A 312 -17.41 32.49 1.42
N HIS A 313 -18.10 31.43 1.85
CA HIS A 313 -18.24 30.16 1.13
C HIS A 313 -19.14 30.23 -0.10
N VAL A 314 -19.87 31.34 -0.30
CA VAL A 314 -20.71 31.55 -1.49
C VAL A 314 -19.84 31.86 -2.69
N LEU A 315 -19.78 30.94 -3.66
CA LEU A 315 -18.97 31.03 -4.85
C LEU A 315 -19.75 31.59 -6.03
N MET A 316 -19.05 32.20 -7.02
CA MET A 316 -19.64 32.78 -8.23
C MET A 316 -19.42 31.87 -9.46
N ASP A 317 -19.16 30.61 -9.26
CA ASP A 317 -18.94 29.61 -10.33
C ASP A 317 -20.22 28.88 -10.78
N GLY A 318 -21.33 29.07 -10.05
CA GLY A 318 -22.60 28.44 -10.36
C GLY A 318 -23.78 28.95 -9.52
N GLY A 319 -24.97 28.48 -9.83
CA GLY A 319 -26.19 28.84 -9.11
C GLY A 319 -26.65 30.28 -9.36
N SER A 320 -27.22 30.91 -8.35
CA SER A 320 -27.72 32.27 -8.36
C SER A 320 -26.86 33.28 -7.62
N GLY A 321 -25.81 32.79 -6.90
CA GLY A 321 -25.01 33.57 -5.96
C GLY A 321 -25.69 33.82 -4.61
N LEU A 322 -26.86 33.21 -4.36
CA LEU A 322 -27.52 33.15 -3.09
C LEU A 322 -27.69 31.67 -2.67
N VAL A 323 -27.10 31.33 -1.54
CA VAL A 323 -27.09 29.93 -1.05
C VAL A 323 -28.16 29.74 0.00
N HIS A 324 -29.06 28.78 -0.25
CA HIS A 324 -29.95 28.24 0.74
C HIS A 324 -29.15 27.66 1.92
N THR A 325 -29.42 28.14 3.12
CA THR A 325 -28.65 27.81 4.32
C THR A 325 -29.48 27.06 5.35
N ALA A 326 -29.09 25.81 5.65
CA ALA A 326 -29.72 24.94 6.62
C ALA A 326 -28.63 24.38 7.57
N PRO A 327 -28.38 25.01 8.73
CA PRO A 327 -27.23 24.74 9.59
C PRO A 327 -27.16 23.30 10.17
N GLY A 328 -28.25 22.53 10.08
CA GLY A 328 -28.26 21.11 10.44
C GLY A 328 -27.77 20.19 9.33
N HIS A 329 -27.62 20.67 8.08
CA HIS A 329 -27.40 19.86 6.89
C HIS A 329 -26.17 20.29 6.05
N GLY A 330 -25.36 21.24 6.53
CA GLY A 330 -24.16 21.70 5.89
C GLY A 330 -23.15 22.26 6.90
N GLU A 331 -21.87 21.95 6.74
CA GLU A 331 -20.82 22.42 7.65
C GLU A 331 -20.59 23.93 7.48
N ASP A 332 -20.51 24.43 6.25
CA ASP A 332 -20.39 25.86 5.96
C ASP A 332 -21.63 26.64 6.44
N ASP A 333 -22.83 26.07 6.24
CA ASP A 333 -24.09 26.62 6.74
C ASP A 333 -24.07 26.74 8.27
N TYR A 334 -23.57 25.71 8.95
CA TYR A 334 -23.47 25.68 10.40
C TYR A 334 -22.56 26.81 10.91
N TYR A 335 -21.34 26.94 10.38
CA TYR A 335 -20.43 27.98 10.84
C TYR A 335 -20.91 29.39 10.48
N ALA A 336 -21.54 29.57 9.30
CA ALA A 336 -22.14 30.84 8.94
C ALA A 336 -23.27 31.22 9.88
N CYS A 337 -24.19 30.28 10.17
CA CYS A 337 -25.29 30.50 11.10
C CYS A 337 -24.86 30.75 12.55
N LEU A 338 -23.81 30.07 13.00
CA LEU A 338 -23.26 30.23 14.35
C LEU A 338 -22.82 31.68 14.62
N LYS A 339 -22.21 32.35 13.64
CA LYS A 339 -21.81 33.78 13.74
C LYS A 339 -23.00 34.73 13.97
N TYR A 340 -24.18 34.33 13.53
CA TYR A 340 -25.42 35.14 13.66
C TYR A 340 -26.34 34.65 14.78
N GLY A 341 -25.91 33.62 15.56
CA GLY A 341 -26.70 33.04 16.66
C GLY A 341 -27.99 32.33 16.18
N ILE A 342 -28.01 31.83 14.96
CA ILE A 342 -29.14 31.12 14.36
C ILE A 342 -29.21 29.70 14.88
N GLU A 343 -30.42 29.27 15.28
CA GLU A 343 -30.68 27.92 15.81
C GLU A 343 -30.40 26.82 14.77
N VAL A 344 -29.80 25.70 15.20
CA VAL A 344 -29.61 24.51 14.34
C VAL A 344 -30.85 23.63 14.41
N LEU A 345 -31.59 23.54 13.32
CA LEU A 345 -32.75 22.65 13.17
C LEU A 345 -32.34 21.36 12.47
N MET A 346 -32.77 20.22 13.03
CA MET A 346 -32.50 18.89 12.49
C MET A 346 -33.78 18.03 12.48
N PRO A 347 -34.63 18.16 11.44
CA PRO A 347 -35.89 17.43 11.34
C PRO A 347 -35.74 16.06 10.67
N VAL A 348 -34.59 15.44 10.72
CA VAL A 348 -34.29 14.16 10.07
C VAL A 348 -33.72 13.17 11.09
N ASP A 349 -34.35 12.02 11.20
CA ASP A 349 -33.97 10.93 12.11
C ASP A 349 -32.69 10.18 11.66
N ASP A 350 -32.28 9.19 12.44
CA ASP A 350 -31.09 8.37 12.15
C ASP A 350 -31.18 7.58 10.84
N GLY A 351 -32.40 7.23 10.44
CA GLY A 351 -32.70 6.48 9.22
C GLY A 351 -32.89 7.32 7.97
N GLY A 352 -32.73 8.65 8.07
CA GLY A 352 -32.92 9.58 6.95
C GLY A 352 -34.39 9.90 6.66
N CYS A 353 -35.26 9.73 7.65
CA CYS A 353 -36.68 10.11 7.52
C CYS A 353 -36.98 11.38 8.31
N TYR A 354 -37.94 12.17 7.87
CA TYR A 354 -38.44 13.30 8.63
C TYR A 354 -39.05 12.83 9.93
N ASP A 355 -38.82 13.56 11.03
CA ASP A 355 -39.31 13.24 12.37
C ASP A 355 -40.26 14.27 12.93
N GLU A 356 -40.69 14.10 14.19
CA GLU A 356 -41.64 14.97 14.92
C GLU A 356 -41.14 16.41 15.09
N THR A 357 -39.85 16.69 14.79
CA THR A 357 -39.32 18.07 14.78
C THR A 357 -40.06 18.96 13.78
N LEU A 358 -40.54 18.34 12.66
CA LEU A 358 -41.40 19.08 11.71
C LEU A 358 -42.60 19.73 12.42
N ARG A 359 -43.28 18.97 13.29
CA ARG A 359 -44.45 19.43 14.06
C ARG A 359 -44.04 20.37 15.20
N ALA A 360 -43.06 19.95 15.98
CA ALA A 360 -42.60 20.68 17.17
C ALA A 360 -42.07 22.07 16.85
N LYS A 361 -41.44 22.24 15.68
CA LYS A 361 -40.85 23.51 15.25
C LYS A 361 -41.66 24.24 14.14
N GLY A 362 -42.79 23.68 13.71
CA GLY A 362 -43.62 24.27 12.68
C GLY A 362 -42.91 24.44 11.34
N LEU A 363 -42.21 23.38 10.90
CA LEU A 363 -41.40 23.42 9.68
C LEU A 363 -42.19 23.08 8.42
N LEU A 364 -43.42 22.66 8.56
CA LEU A 364 -44.41 22.48 7.48
C LEU A 364 -45.82 22.81 7.98
N PRO A 365 -46.73 23.20 7.07
CA PRO A 365 -48.13 23.37 7.41
C PRO A 365 -48.74 22.11 8.01
N SER A 366 -49.67 22.29 8.97
CA SER A 366 -50.23 21.18 9.77
C SER A 366 -50.88 20.06 8.94
N HIS A 367 -51.51 20.41 7.80
CA HIS A 367 -52.13 19.44 6.92
C HIS A 367 -51.17 18.52 6.14
N LEU A 368 -49.87 18.90 6.08
CA LEU A 368 -48.82 18.11 5.40
C LEU A 368 -48.05 17.21 6.35
N LEU A 369 -48.13 17.42 7.66
CA LEU A 369 -47.27 16.75 8.64
C LEU A 369 -47.41 15.23 8.58
N GLU A 370 -48.64 14.71 8.51
CA GLU A 370 -48.86 13.25 8.47
C GLU A 370 -48.31 12.57 7.20
N GLU A 371 -48.14 13.34 6.14
CA GLU A 371 -47.59 12.84 4.89
C GLU A 371 -46.07 12.85 4.89
N PHE A 372 -45.45 13.78 5.63
CA PHE A 372 -43.99 13.96 5.64
C PHE A 372 -43.32 13.26 6.81
N ILE A 373 -43.90 13.20 8.00
CA ILE A 373 -43.35 12.51 9.15
C ILE A 373 -43.21 11.01 8.83
N GLY A 374 -42.00 10.47 8.95
CA GLY A 374 -41.64 9.10 8.56
C GLY A 374 -41.30 8.92 7.08
N LEU A 375 -41.49 9.95 6.24
CA LEU A 375 -41.08 9.89 4.84
C LEU A 375 -39.58 10.09 4.70
N HIS A 376 -38.92 9.17 3.94
CA HIS A 376 -37.49 9.27 3.65
C HIS A 376 -37.20 10.51 2.76
N ILE A 377 -36.17 11.30 3.15
CA ILE A 377 -35.85 12.59 2.54
C ILE A 377 -35.66 12.57 1.03
N PHE A 378 -35.03 11.53 0.46
CA PHE A 378 -34.88 11.44 -1.00
C PHE A 378 -36.22 11.21 -1.73
N LYS A 379 -37.21 10.60 -1.06
CA LYS A 379 -38.58 10.47 -1.61
C LYS A 379 -39.38 11.76 -1.46
N ALA A 380 -39.00 12.61 -0.53
CA ALA A 380 -39.68 13.87 -0.30
C ALA A 380 -39.34 14.94 -1.37
N ASN A 381 -38.25 14.79 -2.11
CA ASN A 381 -37.84 15.78 -3.11
C ASN A 381 -38.99 16.14 -4.10
N GLU A 382 -39.60 15.12 -4.70
CA GLU A 382 -40.69 15.34 -5.69
C GLU A 382 -41.87 16.10 -5.09
N LYS A 383 -42.27 15.72 -3.88
CA LYS A 383 -43.37 16.38 -3.16
C LYS A 383 -43.03 17.84 -2.83
N ILE A 384 -41.78 18.11 -2.44
CA ILE A 384 -41.34 19.49 -2.18
C ILE A 384 -41.37 20.33 -3.45
N LEU A 385 -40.94 19.78 -4.58
CA LEU A 385 -41.03 20.49 -5.87
C LEU A 385 -42.47 20.85 -6.22
N GLU A 386 -43.41 19.94 -6.00
CA GLU A 386 -44.85 20.22 -6.21
C GLU A 386 -45.37 21.31 -5.28
N LEU A 387 -44.97 21.30 -4.00
CA LEU A 387 -45.41 22.29 -3.01
C LEU A 387 -44.86 23.71 -3.28
N LEU A 388 -43.69 23.82 -3.91
CA LEU A 388 -43.12 25.11 -4.28
C LEU A 388 -43.92 25.86 -5.33
N GLY A 389 -44.67 25.18 -6.20
CA GLY A 389 -45.56 25.77 -7.22
C GLY A 389 -44.84 26.86 -8.03
N GLU A 390 -45.45 28.05 -8.08
CA GLU A 390 -44.90 29.22 -8.81
C GLU A 390 -43.57 29.76 -8.24
N LYS A 391 -43.18 29.37 -7.01
CA LYS A 391 -41.91 29.77 -6.40
C LYS A 391 -40.75 28.95 -6.93
N LEU A 392 -41.01 27.81 -7.57
CA LEU A 392 -39.99 27.01 -8.29
C LEU A 392 -39.83 27.64 -9.68
N LEU A 393 -38.78 28.45 -9.84
CA LEU A 393 -38.54 29.18 -11.09
C LEU A 393 -37.94 28.29 -12.18
N HIS A 394 -37.11 27.33 -11.80
CA HIS A 394 -36.48 26.38 -12.71
C HIS A 394 -36.12 25.08 -11.98
N SER A 395 -36.25 23.96 -12.70
CA SER A 395 -35.85 22.65 -12.23
C SER A 395 -35.20 21.85 -13.37
N SER A 396 -34.08 21.28 -13.13
CA SER A 396 -33.40 20.37 -14.04
C SER A 396 -32.72 19.25 -13.24
N LYS A 397 -32.27 18.21 -13.92
CA LYS A 397 -31.43 17.17 -13.34
C LYS A 397 -30.02 17.28 -13.88
N PHE A 398 -29.01 16.94 -13.06
CA PHE A 398 -27.62 16.95 -13.47
C PHE A 398 -26.85 15.86 -12.73
N ILE A 399 -25.77 15.39 -13.32
CA ILE A 399 -24.88 14.41 -12.75
C ILE A 399 -23.69 15.14 -12.13
N HIS A 400 -23.41 14.81 -10.89
CA HIS A 400 -22.25 15.36 -10.17
C HIS A 400 -21.64 14.33 -9.23
N SER A 401 -20.40 14.60 -8.82
CA SER A 401 -19.69 13.79 -7.81
C SER A 401 -20.34 13.98 -6.44
N TYR A 402 -20.82 12.89 -5.83
CA TYR A 402 -21.55 12.91 -4.57
C TYR A 402 -20.92 11.92 -3.56
N PRO A 403 -20.91 12.21 -2.26
CA PRO A 403 -20.36 11.33 -1.25
C PRO A 403 -21.28 10.12 -0.97
N PHE A 404 -20.68 8.92 -0.95
CA PHE A 404 -21.32 7.65 -0.64
C PHE A 404 -20.61 6.98 0.53
N CYS A 405 -21.36 6.27 1.35
CA CYS A 405 -20.78 5.43 2.40
C CYS A 405 -20.02 4.27 1.76
N TRP A 406 -18.72 4.14 2.09
CA TRP A 406 -17.81 3.13 1.55
C TRP A 406 -18.30 1.69 1.70
N ARG A 407 -19.17 1.45 2.69
CA ARG A 407 -19.63 0.11 3.05
C ARG A 407 -21.05 -0.20 2.60
N THR A 408 -21.98 0.73 2.81
CA THR A 408 -23.39 0.54 2.40
C THR A 408 -23.62 0.88 0.92
N HIS A 409 -22.68 1.58 0.30
CA HIS A 409 -22.78 2.11 -1.06
C HIS A 409 -24.05 2.93 -1.29
N LYS A 410 -24.52 3.60 -0.23
CA LYS A 410 -25.67 4.53 -0.29
C LYS A 410 -25.15 5.97 -0.15
N PRO A 411 -25.83 6.95 -0.81
CA PRO A 411 -25.47 8.35 -0.67
C PRO A 411 -25.56 8.75 0.80
N VAL A 412 -24.58 9.49 1.30
CA VAL A 412 -24.57 10.04 2.65
C VAL A 412 -25.29 11.38 2.69
N ILE A 413 -25.62 11.83 3.90
CA ILE A 413 -26.16 13.15 4.17
C ILE A 413 -25.29 13.86 5.21
N TYR A 414 -25.41 15.18 5.31
CA TYR A 414 -24.93 15.91 6.48
C TYR A 414 -26.04 15.95 7.53
N ARG A 415 -25.72 15.60 8.77
CA ARG A 415 -26.65 15.58 9.90
C ARG A 415 -26.01 16.16 11.14
N ALA A 416 -26.55 17.23 11.68
CA ALA A 416 -26.14 17.78 12.95
C ALA A 416 -26.55 16.83 14.10
N THR A 417 -25.56 16.32 14.80
CA THR A 417 -25.74 15.39 15.92
C THR A 417 -24.59 15.55 16.89
N LYS A 418 -24.83 15.21 18.15
CA LYS A 418 -23.79 15.20 19.18
C LYS A 418 -22.77 14.11 18.85
N GLN A 419 -21.52 14.51 18.66
CA GLN A 419 -20.41 13.62 18.32
C GLN A 419 -19.15 13.99 19.11
N TRP A 420 -18.21 13.05 19.19
CA TRP A 420 -16.91 13.25 19.78
C TRP A 420 -15.88 13.58 18.73
N PHE A 421 -15.06 14.61 19.00
CA PHE A 421 -14.08 15.12 18.07
C PHE A 421 -12.71 15.23 18.72
N ILE A 422 -11.68 14.80 17.97
CA ILE A 422 -10.31 15.19 18.24
C ILE A 422 -10.05 16.51 17.51
N LEU A 423 -9.64 17.52 18.27
CA LEU A 423 -9.49 18.91 17.82
C LEU A 423 -8.20 19.08 17.02
N MET A 424 -8.31 19.66 15.83
CA MET A 424 -7.15 19.87 14.95
C MET A 424 -6.50 21.25 15.14
N ASP A 425 -7.28 22.28 15.42
CA ASP A 425 -6.86 23.70 15.34
C ASP A 425 -6.88 24.44 16.67
N GLU A 426 -7.09 23.75 17.78
CA GLU A 426 -6.94 24.36 19.10
C GLU A 426 -5.51 24.21 19.63
N PRO A 427 -4.87 25.29 20.17
CA PRO A 427 -3.47 25.28 20.57
C PRO A 427 -3.28 24.60 21.95
N LYS A 428 -3.47 23.29 22.02
CA LYS A 428 -3.40 22.47 23.24
C LYS A 428 -2.04 21.81 23.48
N LEU A 429 -1.18 21.72 22.47
CA LEU A 429 0.13 21.08 22.58
C LEU A 429 1.22 22.14 22.72
N GLN A 430 1.51 22.55 23.94
CA GLN A 430 2.51 23.59 24.26
C GLN A 430 2.34 24.89 23.43
N GLY A 431 1.08 25.29 23.23
CA GLY A 431 0.73 26.48 22.43
C GLY A 431 0.65 26.25 20.92
N LYS A 432 0.88 25.01 20.45
CA LYS A 432 0.66 24.60 19.05
C LYS A 432 -0.63 23.81 18.91
N THR A 433 -1.15 23.81 17.69
CA THR A 433 -2.27 22.96 17.28
C THR A 433 -1.80 21.55 16.94
N LEU A 434 -2.71 20.56 16.99
CA LEU A 434 -2.39 19.20 16.56
C LEU A 434 -1.98 19.16 15.07
N ARG A 435 -2.62 19.98 14.24
CA ARG A 435 -2.28 20.14 12.82
C ARG A 435 -0.84 20.61 12.62
N GLU A 436 -0.42 21.67 13.30
CA GLU A 436 0.95 22.20 13.23
C GLU A 436 1.97 21.15 13.66
N CYS A 437 1.75 20.49 14.79
CA CYS A 437 2.62 19.44 15.28
C CYS A 437 2.71 18.25 14.30
N ALA A 438 1.58 17.79 13.76
CA ALA A 438 1.56 16.70 12.79
C ALA A 438 2.35 17.05 11.51
N LYS A 439 2.20 18.27 10.98
CA LYS A 439 2.98 18.76 9.84
C LYS A 439 4.48 18.77 10.12
N GLU A 440 4.90 19.20 11.31
CA GLU A 440 6.30 19.16 11.72
C GLU A 440 6.86 17.71 11.75
N GLN A 441 6.04 16.75 12.20
CA GLN A 441 6.46 15.34 12.22
C GLN A 441 6.59 14.74 10.81
N LEU A 442 5.73 15.14 9.87
CA LEU A 442 5.86 14.70 8.47
C LEU A 442 7.18 15.15 7.84
N LEU A 443 7.67 16.34 8.17
CA LEU A 443 8.97 16.82 7.68
C LEU A 443 10.17 16.03 8.22
N LYS A 444 10.02 15.32 9.34
CA LYS A 444 11.03 14.45 9.95
C LYS A 444 10.91 12.99 9.51
N THR A 445 9.88 12.66 8.75
CA THR A 445 9.60 11.29 8.29
C THR A 445 10.16 11.06 6.89
N THR A 446 10.82 9.93 6.68
CA THR A 446 11.33 9.53 5.35
C THR A 446 10.22 8.84 4.56
N PHE A 447 10.07 9.20 3.28
CA PHE A 447 9.02 8.62 2.42
C PHE A 447 9.61 7.87 1.22
N TYR A 448 9.03 6.70 0.94
CA TYR A 448 9.30 5.86 -0.24
C TYR A 448 7.98 5.61 -0.99
N PRO A 449 7.73 6.25 -2.16
CA PRO A 449 8.51 7.30 -2.78
C PRO A 449 8.38 8.65 -2.05
N GLN A 450 9.35 9.54 -2.26
CA GLN A 450 9.39 10.85 -1.58
C GLN A 450 8.17 11.74 -1.85
N SER A 451 7.47 11.55 -2.95
CA SER A 451 6.22 12.26 -3.29
C SER A 451 5.10 12.04 -2.25
N GLY A 452 5.16 10.98 -1.47
CA GLY A 452 4.19 10.65 -0.40
C GLY A 452 4.02 11.77 0.63
N VAL A 453 5.11 12.51 0.96
CA VAL A 453 5.04 13.61 1.93
C VAL A 453 4.08 14.73 1.48
N LYS A 454 4.07 15.07 0.20
CA LYS A 454 3.17 16.10 -0.34
C LYS A 454 1.71 15.65 -0.26
N ARG A 455 1.45 14.38 -0.55
CA ARG A 455 0.11 13.80 -0.54
C ARG A 455 -0.49 13.80 0.87
N ILE A 456 0.19 13.23 1.85
CA ILE A 456 -0.29 13.21 3.24
C ILE A 456 -0.32 14.62 3.84
N GLY A 457 0.65 15.47 3.51
CA GLY A 457 0.71 16.86 3.96
C GLY A 457 -0.51 17.67 3.55
N SER A 458 -0.93 17.58 2.28
CA SER A 458 -2.17 18.22 1.79
C SER A 458 -3.42 17.68 2.50
N MET A 459 -3.47 16.38 2.78
CA MET A 459 -4.59 15.78 3.51
C MET A 459 -4.66 16.25 4.97
N VAL A 460 -3.53 16.39 5.66
CA VAL A 460 -3.46 16.92 7.03
C VAL A 460 -3.82 18.41 7.06
N GLU A 461 -3.39 19.19 6.04
CA GLU A 461 -3.68 20.63 5.94
C GLU A 461 -5.17 20.92 5.91
N ASN A 462 -5.93 20.15 5.16
CA ASN A 462 -7.35 20.38 4.91
C ASN A 462 -8.28 19.51 5.79
N ARG A 463 -7.72 18.72 6.73
CA ARG A 463 -8.53 17.82 7.56
C ARG A 463 -9.35 18.60 8.58
N PRO A 464 -10.69 18.41 8.63
CA PRO A 464 -11.50 18.94 9.72
C PRO A 464 -11.19 18.24 11.05
N ASP A 465 -11.77 18.73 12.17
CA ASP A 465 -11.76 17.98 13.43
C ASP A 465 -12.21 16.53 13.20
N TRP A 466 -11.49 15.58 13.78
CA TRP A 466 -11.75 14.16 13.55
C TRP A 466 -12.90 13.66 14.38
N CYS A 467 -14.05 13.38 13.76
CA CYS A 467 -15.19 12.73 14.38
C CYS A 467 -14.88 11.25 14.69
N ILE A 468 -14.70 10.92 15.96
CA ILE A 468 -14.29 9.57 16.41
C ILE A 468 -15.42 8.72 16.96
N SER A 469 -16.64 9.24 17.09
CA SER A 469 -17.78 8.48 17.64
C SER A 469 -18.61 7.79 16.56
N ARG A 470 -19.07 6.59 16.87
CA ARG A 470 -19.95 5.78 16.02
C ARG A 470 -21.13 5.26 16.84
N GLN A 471 -22.32 5.26 16.26
CA GLN A 471 -23.58 4.80 16.90
C GLN A 471 -23.85 3.33 16.51
N ARG A 472 -22.85 2.48 16.77
CA ARG A 472 -22.87 1.04 16.47
C ARG A 472 -22.61 0.22 17.73
N ASP A 473 -22.78 -1.11 17.64
CA ASP A 473 -22.67 -2.00 18.80
C ASP A 473 -21.28 -2.70 18.88
N TRP A 474 -20.53 -2.83 17.79
CA TRP A 474 -19.26 -3.57 17.74
C TRP A 474 -18.03 -2.67 17.59
N GLY A 475 -17.37 -2.38 18.69
CA GLY A 475 -16.16 -1.55 18.80
C GLY A 475 -15.80 -1.26 20.25
N THR A 476 -14.67 -0.57 20.45
CA THR A 476 -14.25 -0.08 21.76
C THR A 476 -15.14 1.10 22.17
N PRO A 477 -15.76 1.10 23.36
CA PRO A 477 -16.65 2.19 23.79
C PRO A 477 -15.85 3.45 24.11
N ILE A 478 -16.48 4.61 23.90
CA ILE A 478 -16.07 5.88 24.52
C ILE A 478 -16.55 5.85 25.97
N ALA A 479 -15.82 5.11 26.82
CA ALA A 479 -16.28 4.70 28.13
C ALA A 479 -16.16 5.82 29.17
N PHE A 480 -16.86 6.94 28.95
CA PHE A 480 -16.93 8.07 29.85
C PHE A 480 -18.26 8.11 30.59
N PHE A 481 -18.24 8.71 31.78
CA PHE A 481 -19.43 9.03 32.53
C PHE A 481 -19.83 10.47 32.33
N ARG A 482 -21.11 10.69 32.39
CA ARG A 482 -21.75 12.01 32.39
C ARG A 482 -22.50 12.23 33.69
N ASP A 483 -22.41 13.40 34.27
CA ASP A 483 -23.27 13.79 35.41
C ASP A 483 -24.71 13.97 34.91
N LYS A 484 -25.68 13.31 35.57
CA LYS A 484 -27.10 13.37 35.16
C LYS A 484 -27.71 14.74 35.30
N ASN A 485 -27.23 15.56 36.22
CA ASN A 485 -27.80 16.87 36.52
C ASN A 485 -27.22 17.95 35.60
N THR A 486 -25.88 18.00 35.49
CA THR A 486 -25.21 19.01 34.66
C THR A 486 -25.12 18.64 33.20
N LYS A 487 -25.26 17.34 32.86
CA LYS A 487 -25.06 16.76 31.56
C LYS A 487 -23.60 16.90 31.06
N GLU A 488 -22.69 17.31 31.91
CA GLU A 488 -21.27 17.42 31.58
C GLU A 488 -20.57 16.08 31.67
N VAL A 489 -19.60 15.87 30.75
CA VAL A 489 -18.75 14.68 30.76
C VAL A 489 -17.70 14.81 31.84
N ILE A 490 -17.45 13.73 32.53
CA ILE A 490 -16.48 13.66 33.62
C ILE A 490 -15.15 13.12 33.05
N PHE A 491 -14.12 13.97 33.05
CA PHE A 491 -12.74 13.59 32.76
C PHE A 491 -12.00 13.48 34.07
N ASP A 492 -11.76 12.25 34.55
CA ASP A 492 -11.15 11.96 35.83
C ASP A 492 -10.23 10.75 35.75
N ASP A 493 -8.97 10.94 36.12
CA ASP A 493 -7.91 9.94 35.98
C ASP A 493 -8.20 8.65 36.76
N GLU A 494 -8.76 8.77 37.99
CA GLU A 494 -9.10 7.60 38.81
C GLU A 494 -10.16 6.73 38.12
N LEU A 495 -11.18 7.37 37.53
CA LEU A 495 -12.21 6.66 36.76
C LEU A 495 -11.63 6.02 35.50
N PHE A 496 -10.75 6.73 34.80
CA PHE A 496 -10.09 6.22 33.57
C PHE A 496 -9.28 4.96 33.86
N ASP A 497 -8.43 5.00 34.88
CA ASP A 497 -7.58 3.88 35.25
C ASP A 497 -8.41 2.69 35.76
N PHE A 498 -9.48 2.95 36.50
CA PHE A 498 -10.35 1.89 36.99
C PHE A 498 -11.11 1.19 35.85
N VAL A 499 -11.68 1.93 34.93
CA VAL A 499 -12.40 1.38 33.78
C VAL A 499 -11.41 0.59 32.86
N ALA A 500 -10.22 1.15 32.64
CA ALA A 500 -9.20 0.47 31.85
C ALA A 500 -8.77 -0.88 32.48
N ALA A 501 -8.63 -0.92 33.83
CA ALA A 501 -8.32 -2.17 34.54
C ALA A 501 -9.44 -3.21 34.43
N ILE A 502 -10.70 -2.75 34.38
CA ILE A 502 -11.84 -3.63 34.11
C ILE A 502 -11.78 -4.18 32.70
N PHE A 503 -11.44 -3.36 31.71
CA PHE A 503 -11.31 -3.80 30.31
C PHE A 503 -10.17 -4.82 30.14
N GLU A 504 -9.05 -4.64 30.82
CA GLU A 504 -7.96 -5.64 30.78
C GLU A 504 -8.41 -7.03 31.26
N LYS A 505 -9.33 -7.07 32.23
CA LYS A 505 -9.77 -8.30 32.85
C LYS A 505 -11.00 -8.93 32.19
N HIS A 506 -11.95 -8.10 31.76
CA HIS A 506 -13.28 -8.50 31.33
C HIS A 506 -13.60 -8.11 29.88
N GLY A 507 -12.71 -7.39 29.21
CA GLY A 507 -12.95 -6.81 27.90
C GLY A 507 -13.83 -5.56 27.95
N ALA A 508 -13.91 -4.86 26.84
CA ALA A 508 -14.74 -3.68 26.67
C ALA A 508 -16.26 -4.00 26.77
N ASP A 509 -16.64 -5.28 26.62
CA ASP A 509 -18.02 -5.74 26.78
C ASP A 509 -18.57 -5.44 28.18
N ALA A 510 -17.71 -5.36 29.20
CA ALA A 510 -18.03 -4.96 30.56
C ALA A 510 -18.75 -3.59 30.64
N TRP A 511 -18.52 -2.68 29.68
CA TRP A 511 -19.19 -1.38 29.65
C TRP A 511 -20.71 -1.49 29.47
N TRP A 512 -21.17 -2.52 28.77
CA TRP A 512 -22.60 -2.80 28.58
C TRP A 512 -23.17 -3.73 29.64
N GLU A 513 -22.36 -4.63 30.20
CA GLU A 513 -22.81 -5.68 31.13
C GLU A 513 -22.86 -5.23 32.58
N PHE A 514 -21.86 -4.46 33.03
CA PHE A 514 -21.73 -4.10 34.43
C PHE A 514 -22.60 -2.89 34.79
N GLU A 515 -23.10 -2.86 36.01
CA GLU A 515 -23.75 -1.68 36.55
C GLU A 515 -22.74 -0.56 36.83
N ILE A 516 -23.17 0.70 36.85
CA ILE A 516 -22.26 1.84 37.07
C ILE A 516 -21.48 1.69 38.40
N LYS A 517 -22.13 1.18 39.43
CA LYS A 517 -21.47 0.94 40.74
C LYS A 517 -20.27 0.00 40.67
N ASP A 518 -20.25 -0.92 39.68
CA ASP A 518 -19.18 -1.89 39.48
C ASP A 518 -18.09 -1.35 38.54
N LEU A 519 -18.32 -0.19 37.91
CA LEU A 519 -17.44 0.50 36.98
C LEU A 519 -16.76 1.74 37.59
N ILE A 520 -16.97 2.00 38.85
CA ILE A 520 -16.34 3.08 39.62
C ILE A 520 -15.67 2.53 40.87
N PRO A 521 -14.57 3.14 41.35
CA PRO A 521 -13.95 2.72 42.60
C PRO A 521 -14.92 2.80 43.78
N THR A 522 -14.81 1.84 44.73
CA THR A 522 -15.69 1.80 45.92
C THR A 522 -15.66 3.08 46.73
N ASN A 523 -14.52 3.77 46.77
CA ASN A 523 -14.31 5.03 47.50
C ASN A 523 -14.34 6.25 46.58
N SER A 524 -14.94 6.15 45.39
CA SER A 524 -15.04 7.25 44.46
C SER A 524 -15.80 8.44 45.05
N LYS A 525 -15.36 9.64 44.69
CA LYS A 525 -16.10 10.90 45.01
C LYS A 525 -17.44 10.98 44.26
N TYR A 526 -17.62 10.17 43.21
CA TYR A 526 -18.83 10.12 42.40
C TYR A 526 -19.78 9.04 42.91
N LYS A 527 -21.08 9.33 42.87
CA LYS A 527 -22.14 8.37 43.23
C LYS A 527 -22.76 7.77 41.94
N ALA A 528 -22.85 6.45 41.86
CA ALA A 528 -23.38 5.76 40.70
C ALA A 528 -24.76 6.25 40.24
N GLU A 529 -25.63 6.63 41.20
CA GLU A 529 -26.98 7.18 40.94
C GLU A 529 -26.98 8.51 40.17
N ASN A 530 -25.92 9.31 40.28
CA ASN A 530 -25.74 10.58 39.59
C ASN A 530 -25.04 10.47 38.25
N LEU A 531 -24.62 9.28 37.85
CA LEU A 531 -23.87 9.05 36.64
C LEU A 531 -24.73 8.38 35.56
N GLU A 532 -24.46 8.74 34.31
CA GLU A 532 -24.94 8.02 33.14
C GLU A 532 -23.75 7.66 32.23
N LYS A 533 -23.84 6.50 31.55
CA LYS A 533 -22.81 6.03 30.63
C LYS A 533 -22.97 6.67 29.24
N VAL A 534 -21.85 6.97 28.59
CA VAL A 534 -21.81 7.22 27.15
C VAL A 534 -21.74 5.88 26.42
N TYR A 535 -22.52 5.69 25.35
CA TYR A 535 -22.65 4.41 24.65
C TYR A 535 -22.11 4.43 23.22
N ASP A 536 -21.63 5.58 22.76
CA ASP A 536 -20.93 5.63 21.48
C ASP A 536 -19.67 4.77 21.52
N ILE A 537 -19.33 4.17 20.38
CA ILE A 537 -18.07 3.46 20.21
C ILE A 537 -17.09 4.29 19.39
N LEU A 538 -15.82 3.95 19.44
CA LEU A 538 -14.77 4.58 18.67
C LEU A 538 -14.86 4.22 17.18
N ASP A 539 -14.44 5.15 16.36
CA ASP A 539 -14.07 4.92 14.97
C ASP A 539 -12.96 3.87 14.88
N VAL A 540 -13.12 2.86 14.03
CA VAL A 540 -12.10 1.82 13.84
C VAL A 540 -10.74 2.38 13.41
N TRP A 541 -10.71 3.54 12.72
CA TRP A 541 -9.46 4.24 12.43
C TRP A 541 -8.74 4.76 13.66
N PHE A 542 -9.45 4.95 14.76
CA PHE A 542 -8.84 5.23 16.06
C PHE A 542 -8.21 3.96 16.65
N ASP A 543 -8.89 2.83 16.56
CA ASP A 543 -8.36 1.54 17.01
C ASP A 543 -7.05 1.22 16.27
N SER A 544 -7.07 1.25 14.95
CA SER A 544 -5.87 1.01 14.11
C SER A 544 -4.81 2.11 14.30
N GLY A 545 -5.23 3.36 14.44
CA GLY A 545 -4.34 4.51 14.67
C GLY A 545 -3.59 4.46 16.00
N SER A 546 -4.12 3.75 17.00
CA SER A 546 -3.52 3.57 18.34
C SER A 546 -2.68 2.30 18.47
N THR A 547 -2.60 1.45 17.43
CA THR A 547 -1.91 0.16 17.49
C THR A 547 -0.43 0.27 17.86
N PHE A 548 0.26 1.33 17.44
CA PHE A 548 1.65 1.56 17.83
C PHE A 548 1.79 1.65 19.35
N ASN A 549 0.86 2.32 20.05
CA ASN A 549 0.90 2.45 21.51
C ASN A 549 0.66 1.11 22.19
N ALA A 550 -0.30 0.33 21.71
CA ALA A 550 -0.62 -0.99 22.23
C ALA A 550 0.45 -2.05 21.91
N VAL A 551 1.15 -1.96 20.78
CA VAL A 551 2.14 -2.95 20.36
C VAL A 551 3.57 -2.54 20.71
N LEU A 552 3.99 -1.31 20.38
CA LEU A 552 5.38 -0.89 20.53
C LEU A 552 5.70 -0.40 21.95
N ASN A 553 4.70 0.17 22.67
CA ASN A 553 4.92 0.85 23.94
C ASN A 553 4.41 0.09 25.16
N SER A 554 3.51 -0.89 24.99
CA SER A 554 2.84 -1.58 26.10
C SER A 554 3.72 -2.59 26.84
N GLY A 555 4.74 -3.13 26.18
CA GLY A 555 5.52 -4.27 26.70
C GLY A 555 4.81 -5.64 26.57
N LEU A 556 3.61 -5.69 26.01
CA LEU A 556 2.86 -6.93 25.75
C LEU A 556 3.48 -7.76 24.61
N TYR A 557 4.17 -7.09 23.68
CA TYR A 557 4.76 -7.70 22.49
C TYR A 557 6.27 -7.46 22.45
N ASP A 558 7.03 -8.39 21.84
CA ASP A 558 8.46 -8.21 21.57
C ASP A 558 8.65 -7.31 20.34
N ALA A 559 8.35 -6.04 20.52
CA ALA A 559 8.38 -5.06 19.42
C ALA A 559 9.79 -4.50 19.12
N GLY A 560 10.74 -4.64 20.03
CA GLY A 560 12.12 -4.14 19.91
C GLY A 560 12.23 -2.64 20.15
N GLU A 561 11.58 -1.82 19.33
CA GLU A 561 11.64 -0.35 19.39
C GLU A 561 10.30 0.27 19.75
N LYS A 562 10.35 1.41 20.47
CA LYS A 562 9.14 2.19 20.82
C LYS A 562 8.56 2.98 19.65
N ARG A 563 9.32 3.14 18.60
CA ARG A 563 8.93 3.80 17.34
C ARG A 563 9.25 2.86 16.19
N ALA A 564 8.32 2.65 15.29
CA ALA A 564 8.54 1.79 14.13
C ALA A 564 9.60 2.37 13.20
N SER A 565 10.53 1.55 12.75
CA SER A 565 11.47 1.93 11.68
C SER A 565 10.74 2.21 10.37
N MET A 566 9.65 1.44 10.10
CA MET A 566 8.86 1.62 8.89
C MET A 566 7.39 1.25 9.09
N TYR A 567 6.50 2.06 8.49
CA TYR A 567 5.13 1.72 8.12
C TYR A 567 5.07 1.45 6.61
N LEU A 568 4.41 0.36 6.21
CA LEU A 568 4.27 0.00 4.81
C LEU A 568 2.83 -0.39 4.50
N GLU A 569 2.16 0.35 3.61
CA GLU A 569 0.80 0.06 3.14
C GLU A 569 0.55 0.59 1.72
N GLY A 570 -0.66 0.37 1.21
CA GLY A 570 -1.14 0.96 -0.02
C GLY A 570 -1.24 2.48 0.01
N SER A 571 -1.25 3.09 -1.15
CA SER A 571 -1.27 4.56 -1.29
C SER A 571 -2.58 5.21 -0.79
N ASP A 572 -3.66 4.45 -0.60
CA ASP A 572 -4.90 4.88 0.05
C ASP A 572 -4.71 5.20 1.54
N GLN A 573 -3.73 4.58 2.19
CA GLN A 573 -3.48 4.73 3.62
C GLN A 573 -2.89 6.08 4.03
N HIS A 574 -2.56 6.96 3.08
CA HIS A 574 -2.28 8.36 3.38
C HIS A 574 -3.49 9.08 4.01
N ARG A 575 -4.72 8.67 3.64
CA ARG A 575 -5.96 9.16 4.26
C ARG A 575 -6.45 8.28 5.42
N GLY A 576 -5.96 7.05 5.51
CA GLY A 576 -6.32 6.06 6.52
C GLY A 576 -5.29 5.96 7.65
N TRP A 577 -4.67 4.78 7.77
CA TRP A 577 -3.82 4.37 8.88
C TRP A 577 -2.58 5.24 9.10
N PHE A 578 -1.90 5.68 8.04
CA PHE A 578 -0.74 6.57 8.20
C PHE A 578 -1.12 7.88 8.88
N GLN A 579 -2.28 8.43 8.50
CA GLN A 579 -2.76 9.69 9.06
C GLN A 579 -3.35 9.52 10.47
N SER A 580 -4.15 8.48 10.71
CA SER A 580 -4.72 8.23 12.04
C SER A 580 -3.61 7.96 13.07
N SER A 581 -2.61 7.13 12.71
CA SER A 581 -1.44 6.87 13.56
C SER A 581 -0.61 8.13 13.82
N LEU A 582 -0.42 8.98 12.79
CA LEU A 582 0.26 10.27 12.93
C LEU A 582 -0.44 11.17 13.95
N LEU A 583 -1.75 11.33 13.80
CA LEU A 583 -2.54 12.22 14.67
C LEU A 583 -2.56 11.70 16.11
N VAL A 584 -2.81 10.41 16.33
CA VAL A 584 -2.78 9.80 17.66
C VAL A 584 -1.38 9.91 18.27
N GLY A 585 -0.34 9.53 17.54
CA GLY A 585 1.06 9.59 18.01
C GLY A 585 1.50 11.01 18.35
N THR A 586 1.13 11.98 17.51
CA THR A 586 1.40 13.40 17.78
C THR A 586 0.61 13.91 18.98
N ALA A 587 -0.66 13.51 19.12
CA ALA A 587 -1.49 13.92 20.24
C ALA A 587 -0.95 13.42 21.59
N ILE A 588 -0.51 12.15 21.70
CA ILE A 588 -0.07 11.58 22.98
C ILE A 588 1.44 11.74 23.25
N ASN A 589 2.30 11.66 22.22
CA ASN A 589 3.75 11.61 22.34
C ASN A 589 4.48 12.81 21.68
N GLU A 590 3.76 13.73 21.06
CA GLU A 590 4.30 14.84 20.26
C GLU A 590 5.28 14.38 19.15
N SER A 591 5.11 13.16 18.69
CA SER A 591 5.97 12.51 17.66
C SER A 591 5.18 11.55 16.77
N ALA A 592 5.60 11.42 15.49
CA ALA A 592 5.11 10.36 14.64
C ALA A 592 5.52 8.99 15.18
N PRO A 593 4.66 7.96 15.12
CA PRO A 593 4.98 6.61 15.61
C PRO A 593 5.93 5.81 14.70
N TYR A 594 6.35 6.39 13.59
CA TYR A 594 7.19 5.80 12.57
C TYR A 594 8.31 6.74 12.13
N GLU A 595 9.45 6.17 11.69
CA GLU A 595 10.58 6.89 11.11
C GLU A 595 10.44 7.05 9.60
N SER A 596 9.88 6.03 8.95
CA SER A 596 9.66 6.04 7.51
C SER A 596 8.31 5.47 7.11
N ILE A 597 7.83 5.88 5.93
CA ILE A 597 6.65 5.36 5.26
C ILE A 597 7.06 4.87 3.88
N LEU A 598 6.71 3.61 3.57
CA LEU A 598 6.78 3.08 2.22
C LEU A 598 5.37 2.82 1.70
N THR A 599 5.09 3.26 0.48
CA THR A 599 3.78 3.07 -0.15
C THR A 599 3.87 2.28 -1.45
N HIS A 600 2.91 1.39 -1.64
CA HIS A 600 2.72 0.67 -2.89
C HIS A 600 1.41 1.08 -3.58
N GLY A 601 1.33 0.83 -4.90
CA GLY A 601 0.11 0.99 -5.69
C GLY A 601 -0.88 -0.14 -5.46
N PHE A 602 -1.96 -0.13 -6.24
CA PHE A 602 -2.98 -1.17 -6.22
C PHE A 602 -2.66 -2.29 -7.22
N THR A 603 -3.36 -3.40 -7.06
CA THR A 603 -3.30 -4.50 -8.01
C THR A 603 -4.48 -4.43 -8.98
N THR A 604 -4.20 -4.48 -10.27
CA THR A 604 -5.17 -4.39 -11.34
C THR A 604 -5.09 -5.60 -12.28
N ASP A 605 -6.12 -5.83 -13.06
CA ASP A 605 -6.05 -6.81 -14.14
C ASP A 605 -5.13 -6.33 -15.29
N GLU A 606 -4.95 -7.15 -16.31
CA GLU A 606 -4.10 -6.86 -17.47
C GLU A 606 -4.48 -5.56 -18.18
N LYS A 607 -5.77 -5.18 -18.13
CA LYS A 607 -6.32 -3.95 -18.73
C LYS A 607 -6.19 -2.72 -17.82
N GLY A 608 -5.64 -2.87 -16.61
CA GLY A 608 -5.55 -1.80 -15.63
C GLY A 608 -6.86 -1.53 -14.89
N GLN A 609 -7.80 -2.47 -14.90
CA GLN A 609 -9.07 -2.31 -14.18
C GLN A 609 -8.98 -2.93 -12.79
N LYS A 610 -9.65 -2.29 -11.81
CA LYS A 610 -9.82 -2.84 -10.46
C LYS A 610 -10.47 -4.22 -10.52
N MET A 611 -9.86 -5.19 -9.85
CA MET A 611 -10.39 -6.54 -9.76
C MET A 611 -11.62 -6.59 -8.85
N SER A 612 -12.66 -7.29 -9.27
CA SER A 612 -13.85 -7.54 -8.47
C SER A 612 -14.52 -8.86 -8.86
N LYS A 613 -15.18 -9.52 -7.90
CA LYS A 613 -15.91 -10.76 -8.15
C LYS A 613 -17.02 -10.58 -9.20
N SER A 614 -17.66 -9.42 -9.21
CA SER A 614 -18.75 -9.11 -10.16
C SER A 614 -18.26 -8.98 -11.62
N LYS A 615 -16.99 -8.60 -11.82
CA LYS A 615 -16.35 -8.53 -13.15
C LYS A 615 -15.71 -9.85 -13.58
N GLY A 616 -15.57 -10.82 -12.68
CA GLY A 616 -14.93 -12.11 -12.96
C GLY A 616 -13.43 -12.04 -13.28
N ASN A 617 -12.76 -10.95 -12.94
CA ASN A 617 -11.35 -10.69 -13.23
C ASN A 617 -10.43 -10.84 -12.01
N VAL A 618 -10.90 -11.52 -10.95
CA VAL A 618 -10.13 -11.72 -9.71
C VAL A 618 -9.13 -12.86 -9.87
N ILE A 619 -7.87 -12.60 -9.56
CA ILE A 619 -6.83 -13.60 -9.39
C ILE A 619 -6.56 -13.75 -7.89
N ALA A 620 -6.85 -14.94 -7.35
CA ALA A 620 -6.64 -15.24 -5.93
C ALA A 620 -5.16 -15.62 -5.66
N PRO A 621 -4.56 -15.19 -4.53
CA PRO A 621 -3.20 -15.58 -4.17
C PRO A 621 -3.00 -17.11 -4.12
N GLU A 622 -3.97 -17.83 -3.59
CA GLU A 622 -3.97 -19.30 -3.52
C GLU A 622 -3.91 -19.95 -4.91
N TYR A 623 -4.62 -19.40 -5.89
CA TYR A 623 -4.55 -19.89 -7.29
C TYR A 623 -3.12 -19.75 -7.83
N VAL A 624 -2.47 -18.58 -7.61
CA VAL A 624 -1.10 -18.35 -8.08
C VAL A 624 -0.13 -19.28 -7.37
N ALA A 625 -0.24 -19.42 -6.05
CA ALA A 625 0.61 -20.30 -5.24
C ALA A 625 0.51 -21.76 -5.71
N LYS A 626 -0.69 -22.28 -5.95
CA LYS A 626 -0.92 -23.66 -6.40
C LYS A 626 -0.48 -23.90 -7.86
N THR A 627 -0.66 -22.91 -8.74
CA THR A 627 -0.43 -23.08 -10.18
C THR A 627 1.02 -22.79 -10.58
N TYR A 628 1.61 -21.75 -10.00
CA TYR A 628 2.93 -21.26 -10.38
C TYR A 628 3.98 -21.41 -9.27
N GLY A 629 3.55 -21.42 -8.03
CA GLY A 629 4.39 -21.37 -6.83
C GLY A 629 4.41 -19.97 -6.19
N VAL A 630 4.66 -19.94 -4.89
CA VAL A 630 4.76 -18.71 -4.09
C VAL A 630 5.94 -17.85 -4.54
N GLU A 631 7.09 -18.46 -4.88
CA GLU A 631 8.27 -17.72 -5.35
C GLU A 631 8.04 -17.01 -6.68
N ILE A 632 7.14 -17.51 -7.55
CA ILE A 632 6.74 -16.80 -8.76
C ILE A 632 5.89 -15.57 -8.42
N LEU A 633 4.98 -15.69 -7.45
CA LEU A 633 4.20 -14.55 -6.97
C LEU A 633 5.11 -13.48 -6.33
N ARG A 634 6.08 -13.90 -5.52
CA ARG A 634 7.09 -13.02 -4.92
C ARG A 634 7.92 -12.32 -5.99
N LEU A 635 8.42 -13.07 -6.95
CA LEU A 635 9.25 -12.53 -8.03
C LEU A 635 8.47 -11.56 -8.93
N TRP A 636 7.17 -11.82 -9.19
CA TRP A 636 6.30 -10.87 -9.91
C TRP A 636 6.28 -9.50 -9.21
N ILE A 637 6.11 -9.47 -7.89
CA ILE A 637 6.11 -8.24 -7.11
C ILE A 637 7.48 -7.54 -7.22
N LEU A 638 8.56 -8.30 -7.06
CA LEU A 638 9.91 -7.76 -6.97
C LEU A 638 10.51 -7.33 -8.34
N LEU A 639 9.96 -7.85 -9.45
CA LEU A 639 10.29 -7.41 -10.81
C LEU A 639 9.47 -6.21 -11.26
N SER A 640 8.42 -5.85 -10.52
CA SER A 640 7.54 -4.74 -10.85
C SER A 640 7.92 -3.47 -10.08
N ASP A 641 7.63 -2.30 -10.66
CA ASP A 641 7.65 -1.04 -9.93
C ASP A 641 6.40 -0.96 -9.04
N TYR A 642 6.53 -1.42 -7.81
CA TYR A 642 5.43 -1.46 -6.85
C TYR A 642 4.99 -0.08 -6.34
N SER A 643 5.73 1.00 -6.63
CA SER A 643 5.31 2.37 -6.28
C SER A 643 4.11 2.86 -7.09
N SER A 644 3.80 2.18 -8.19
CA SER A 644 2.65 2.38 -9.05
C SER A 644 1.71 1.16 -9.05
N ASP A 645 0.57 1.25 -9.74
CA ASP A 645 -0.37 0.14 -9.83
C ASP A 645 0.21 -1.05 -10.61
N LEU A 646 0.10 -2.25 -10.03
CA LEU A 646 0.65 -3.48 -10.58
C LEU A 646 -0.40 -4.25 -11.37
N LYS A 647 -0.07 -4.59 -12.60
CA LYS A 647 -0.90 -5.50 -13.41
C LYS A 647 -0.54 -6.95 -13.15
N ILE A 648 -1.56 -7.80 -13.08
CA ILE A 648 -1.39 -9.24 -12.95
C ILE A 648 -2.27 -9.97 -13.97
N SER A 649 -1.69 -10.99 -14.61
CA SER A 649 -2.39 -11.95 -15.49
C SER A 649 -1.59 -13.25 -15.58
N ASP A 650 -2.20 -14.32 -16.08
CA ASP A 650 -1.50 -15.58 -16.34
C ASP A 650 -0.33 -15.40 -17.32
N ASN A 651 -0.45 -14.51 -18.30
CA ASN A 651 0.63 -14.22 -19.24
C ASN A 651 1.83 -13.57 -18.55
N ILE A 652 1.57 -12.60 -17.67
CA ILE A 652 2.64 -11.97 -16.87
C ILE A 652 3.31 -13.00 -15.95
N LEU A 653 2.54 -13.82 -15.25
CA LEU A 653 3.07 -14.86 -14.37
C LEU A 653 3.92 -15.90 -15.11
N LYS A 654 3.53 -16.28 -16.35
CA LYS A 654 4.34 -17.15 -17.21
C LYS A 654 5.68 -16.49 -17.56
N GLN A 655 5.70 -15.20 -17.90
CA GLN A 655 6.94 -14.46 -18.19
C GLN A 655 7.85 -14.38 -16.96
N VAL A 656 7.29 -14.15 -15.78
CA VAL A 656 8.03 -14.22 -14.51
C VAL A 656 8.61 -15.61 -14.29
N GLY A 657 7.85 -16.66 -14.58
CA GLY A 657 8.32 -18.05 -14.53
C GLY A 657 9.51 -18.33 -15.45
N GLU A 658 9.59 -17.66 -16.62
CA GLU A 658 10.79 -17.73 -17.48
C GLU A 658 12.01 -17.07 -16.83
N GLN A 659 11.85 -15.92 -16.17
CA GLN A 659 12.95 -15.27 -15.44
C GLN A 659 13.43 -16.14 -14.27
N TYR A 660 12.50 -16.72 -13.52
CA TYR A 660 12.82 -17.68 -12.46
C TYR A 660 13.63 -18.88 -13.00
N ARG A 661 13.22 -19.44 -14.13
CA ARG A 661 13.95 -20.56 -14.76
C ARG A 661 15.38 -20.19 -15.15
N LYS A 662 15.61 -18.96 -15.64
CA LYS A 662 16.97 -18.48 -15.93
C LYS A 662 17.83 -18.45 -14.68
N ILE A 663 17.32 -17.85 -13.57
CA ILE A 663 18.02 -17.83 -12.28
C ILE A 663 18.36 -19.25 -11.83
N ARG A 664 17.36 -20.14 -11.81
CA ARG A 664 17.54 -21.52 -11.38
C ARG A 664 18.53 -22.31 -12.22
N ASN A 665 18.48 -22.19 -13.55
CA ASN A 665 19.39 -22.86 -14.45
C ASN A 665 20.83 -22.38 -14.27
N THR A 666 21.03 -21.08 -14.02
CA THR A 666 22.35 -20.52 -13.72
C THR A 666 22.90 -21.08 -12.42
N ILE A 667 22.10 -21.07 -11.34
CA ILE A 667 22.50 -21.71 -10.06
C ILE A 667 22.87 -23.17 -10.30
N ARG A 668 22.04 -23.94 -10.99
CA ARG A 668 22.31 -25.35 -11.30
C ARG A 668 23.63 -25.56 -12.05
N PHE A 669 23.91 -24.72 -13.04
CA PHE A 669 25.16 -24.80 -13.81
C PHE A 669 26.37 -24.55 -12.90
N LEU A 670 26.32 -23.53 -12.07
CA LEU A 670 27.39 -23.19 -11.13
C LEU A 670 27.65 -24.34 -10.13
N LEU A 671 26.57 -24.86 -9.50
CA LEU A 671 26.66 -25.95 -8.55
C LEU A 671 27.21 -27.26 -9.17
N ALA A 672 26.75 -27.54 -10.43
CA ALA A 672 27.15 -28.77 -11.10
C ALA A 672 28.64 -28.80 -11.49
N ASN A 673 29.20 -27.61 -11.84
CA ASN A 673 30.58 -27.49 -12.28
C ASN A 673 31.57 -27.27 -11.11
N THR A 674 31.07 -27.09 -9.89
CA THR A 674 31.87 -26.88 -8.68
C THR A 674 31.78 -28.05 -7.71
N ASN A 675 31.05 -29.11 -8.05
CA ASN A 675 30.75 -30.21 -7.16
C ASN A 675 32.01 -30.96 -6.68
N ASP A 676 33.01 -31.11 -7.53
CA ASP A 676 34.28 -31.77 -7.27
C ASP A 676 35.41 -30.85 -6.79
N LEU A 677 35.13 -29.54 -6.59
CA LEU A 677 36.10 -28.56 -6.10
C LEU A 677 36.52 -28.87 -4.65
N LYS A 678 37.83 -28.94 -4.39
CA LYS A 678 38.41 -29.35 -3.11
C LYS A 678 38.79 -28.17 -2.21
N ASP A 679 39.22 -27.05 -2.79
CA ASP A 679 39.60 -25.83 -2.08
C ASP A 679 39.44 -24.59 -3.00
N LEU A 680 39.50 -23.40 -2.41
CA LEU A 680 39.36 -22.10 -3.13
C LEU A 680 40.73 -21.48 -3.48
N GLU A 681 41.85 -22.17 -3.33
CA GLU A 681 43.17 -21.62 -3.60
C GLU A 681 43.43 -21.60 -5.11
N VAL A 682 43.79 -20.47 -5.64
CA VAL A 682 44.17 -20.26 -7.04
C VAL A 682 45.48 -19.47 -7.06
N LYS A 683 46.48 -19.98 -7.77
CA LYS A 683 47.75 -19.26 -7.92
C LYS A 683 47.56 -17.92 -8.61
N GLU A 684 46.80 -17.93 -9.70
CA GLU A 684 46.41 -16.77 -10.48
C GLU A 684 45.15 -17.09 -11.26
N PHE A 685 44.20 -16.17 -11.27
CA PHE A 685 43.01 -16.26 -12.15
C PHE A 685 43.41 -16.00 -13.60
N SER A 686 42.82 -16.75 -14.54
CA SER A 686 42.91 -16.43 -15.97
C SER A 686 42.29 -15.07 -16.25
N PHE A 687 42.62 -14.44 -17.38
CA PHE A 687 42.04 -13.16 -17.79
C PHE A 687 40.48 -13.22 -17.82
N ILE A 688 39.96 -14.31 -18.40
CA ILE A 688 38.50 -14.49 -18.51
C ILE A 688 37.82 -14.59 -17.14
N ASP A 689 38.46 -15.22 -16.16
CA ASP A 689 37.95 -15.32 -14.78
C ASP A 689 38.06 -13.98 -14.04
N LYS A 690 39.15 -13.25 -14.24
CA LYS A 690 39.29 -11.87 -13.73
C LYS A 690 38.20 -10.95 -14.32
N TRP A 691 37.93 -11.11 -15.62
CA TRP A 691 36.90 -10.33 -16.30
C TRP A 691 35.51 -10.55 -15.70
N ILE A 692 35.06 -11.81 -15.60
CA ILE A 692 33.70 -12.11 -15.07
C ILE A 692 33.59 -11.75 -13.57
N LEU A 693 34.64 -11.97 -12.79
CA LEU A 693 34.65 -11.58 -11.36
C LEU A 693 34.55 -10.06 -11.19
N SER A 694 35.26 -9.27 -12.02
CA SER A 694 35.16 -7.80 -11.99
C SER A 694 33.74 -7.32 -12.39
N ARG A 695 33.14 -7.96 -13.40
CA ARG A 695 31.74 -7.67 -13.80
C ARG A 695 30.79 -8.05 -12.68
N ALA A 696 30.92 -9.22 -12.09
CA ALA A 696 30.09 -9.71 -10.97
C ALA A 696 30.19 -8.76 -9.77
N THR A 697 31.40 -8.29 -9.41
CA THR A 697 31.61 -7.35 -8.34
C THR A 697 30.77 -6.08 -8.51
N LYS A 698 30.82 -5.47 -9.69
CA LYS A 698 30.05 -4.24 -9.99
C LYS A 698 28.55 -4.48 -9.92
N VAL A 699 28.06 -5.57 -10.52
CA VAL A 699 26.62 -5.89 -10.58
C VAL A 699 26.09 -6.32 -9.21
N PHE A 700 26.77 -7.18 -8.50
CA PHE A 700 26.32 -7.66 -7.18
C PHE A 700 26.28 -6.53 -6.17
N LYS A 701 27.28 -5.65 -6.17
CA LYS A 701 27.28 -4.43 -5.34
C LYS A 701 26.10 -3.51 -5.68
N ALA A 702 25.88 -3.20 -6.96
CA ALA A 702 24.78 -2.33 -7.39
C ALA A 702 23.40 -2.95 -7.10
N SER A 703 23.26 -4.28 -7.27
CA SER A 703 22.01 -4.98 -6.93
C SER A 703 21.74 -4.99 -5.43
N LYS A 704 22.76 -5.22 -4.60
CA LYS A 704 22.69 -5.17 -3.14
C LYS A 704 22.30 -3.76 -2.65
N GLU A 705 22.91 -2.71 -3.20
CA GLU A 705 22.57 -1.32 -2.90
C GLU A 705 21.12 -1.00 -3.28
N ALA A 706 20.66 -1.46 -4.44
CA ALA A 706 19.27 -1.30 -4.88
C ALA A 706 18.28 -2.01 -3.94
N PHE A 707 18.58 -3.25 -3.50
CA PHE A 707 17.75 -3.96 -2.52
C PHE A 707 17.69 -3.24 -1.17
N PHE A 708 18.81 -2.68 -0.70
CA PHE A 708 18.86 -1.90 0.54
C PHE A 708 18.14 -0.54 0.42
N ALA A 709 18.00 -0.02 -0.79
CA ALA A 709 17.19 1.16 -1.10
C ALA A 709 15.71 0.85 -1.40
N TYR A 710 15.31 -0.41 -1.28
CA TYR A 710 13.97 -0.91 -1.64
C TYR A 710 13.62 -0.78 -3.13
N GLU A 711 14.62 -0.61 -4.00
CA GLU A 711 14.50 -0.58 -5.46
C GLU A 711 14.64 -2.00 -6.06
N PHE A 712 13.77 -2.94 -5.62
CA PHE A 712 13.90 -4.36 -5.97
C PHE A 712 13.92 -4.62 -7.47
N ALA A 713 13.00 -3.99 -8.23
CA ALA A 713 12.93 -4.14 -9.68
C ALA A 713 14.24 -3.77 -10.39
N LYS A 714 14.91 -2.69 -9.95
CA LYS A 714 16.20 -2.26 -10.45
C LYS A 714 17.29 -3.28 -10.12
N GLY A 715 17.34 -3.74 -8.86
CA GLY A 715 18.32 -4.74 -8.43
C GLY A 715 18.19 -6.05 -9.22
N PHE A 716 16.98 -6.56 -9.40
CA PHE A 716 16.71 -7.74 -10.21
C PHE A 716 17.00 -7.52 -11.71
N SER A 717 16.71 -6.35 -12.26
CA SER A 717 17.04 -6.04 -13.66
C SER A 717 18.54 -6.11 -13.91
N LEU A 718 19.36 -5.52 -13.04
CA LEU A 718 20.83 -5.60 -13.11
C LEU A 718 21.30 -7.06 -13.03
N LEU A 719 20.79 -7.81 -12.07
CA LEU A 719 21.15 -9.20 -11.83
C LEU A 719 20.77 -10.09 -13.02
N LEU A 720 19.53 -10.02 -13.51
CA LEU A 720 19.04 -10.83 -14.64
C LEU A 720 19.78 -10.54 -15.93
N ASN A 721 20.14 -9.27 -16.16
CA ASN A 721 20.96 -8.92 -17.32
C ASN A 721 22.34 -9.55 -17.24
N PHE A 722 23.02 -9.43 -16.11
CA PHE A 722 24.32 -10.09 -15.86
C PHE A 722 24.23 -11.60 -16.05
N LEU A 723 23.24 -12.27 -15.41
CA LEU A 723 23.05 -13.71 -15.53
C LEU A 723 22.81 -14.16 -16.96
N SER A 724 22.14 -13.35 -17.79
CA SER A 724 21.80 -13.70 -19.18
C SER A 724 22.90 -13.35 -20.16
N ALA A 725 23.41 -12.13 -20.12
CA ALA A 725 24.35 -11.61 -21.14
C ALA A 725 25.79 -11.98 -20.80
N ASP A 726 26.29 -11.58 -19.62
CA ASP A 726 27.69 -11.75 -19.27
C ASP A 726 27.98 -13.18 -18.81
N LEU A 727 27.21 -13.67 -17.85
CA LEU A 727 27.50 -14.98 -17.25
C LEU A 727 27.13 -16.13 -18.20
N SER A 728 25.84 -16.30 -18.53
CA SER A 728 25.39 -17.42 -19.36
C SER A 728 25.75 -17.23 -20.84
N GLY A 729 25.62 -16.02 -21.37
CA GLY A 729 25.83 -15.72 -22.79
C GLY A 729 27.31 -15.74 -23.23
N ILE A 730 28.22 -15.48 -22.27
CA ILE A 730 29.65 -15.42 -22.58
C ILE A 730 30.44 -16.41 -21.70
N TYR A 731 30.50 -16.16 -20.41
CA TYR A 731 31.45 -16.83 -19.53
C TYR A 731 31.24 -18.34 -19.41
N LEU A 732 29.99 -18.79 -19.15
CA LEU A 732 29.68 -20.20 -18.99
C LEU A 732 29.90 -20.98 -20.28
N ASP A 733 29.63 -20.37 -21.43
CA ASP A 733 29.83 -20.99 -22.73
C ASP A 733 31.31 -21.18 -23.05
N ILE A 734 32.12 -20.16 -22.89
CA ILE A 734 33.57 -20.18 -23.03
C ILE A 734 34.22 -21.21 -22.10
N SER A 735 33.73 -21.33 -20.88
CA SER A 735 34.33 -22.15 -19.83
C SER A 735 34.15 -23.66 -20.05
N LYS A 736 33.21 -24.09 -20.90
CA LYS A 736 32.93 -25.54 -21.12
C LYS A 736 34.15 -26.36 -21.54
N ASP A 737 34.97 -25.82 -22.44
CA ASP A 737 36.14 -26.54 -22.93
C ASP A 737 37.13 -26.82 -21.76
N ARG A 738 37.50 -25.81 -20.98
CA ARG A 738 38.43 -25.96 -19.87
C ARG A 738 37.86 -26.77 -18.70
N LEU A 739 36.53 -26.67 -18.46
CA LEU A 739 35.89 -27.46 -17.42
C LEU A 739 35.79 -28.93 -17.74
N TYR A 740 35.53 -29.29 -18.99
CA TYR A 740 35.19 -30.66 -19.39
C TYR A 740 36.39 -31.41 -20.00
N CYS A 741 37.29 -30.68 -20.70
CA CYS A 741 38.36 -31.29 -21.45
C CYS A 741 39.74 -31.23 -20.80
N ASP A 742 39.99 -30.34 -19.85
CA ASP A 742 41.25 -30.29 -19.12
C ASP A 742 41.29 -31.37 -18.03
N SER A 743 42.47 -31.63 -17.48
CA SER A 743 42.64 -32.58 -16.35
C SER A 743 41.98 -32.01 -15.07
N GLU A 744 41.63 -32.89 -14.13
CA GLU A 744 40.99 -32.53 -12.84
C GLU A 744 41.78 -31.43 -12.10
N ASN A 745 43.11 -31.51 -12.10
CA ASN A 745 44.00 -30.60 -11.38
C ASN A 745 44.54 -29.46 -12.28
N ALA A 746 44.04 -29.29 -13.49
CA ALA A 746 44.52 -28.23 -14.36
C ALA A 746 44.23 -26.85 -13.77
N GLN A 747 45.24 -25.96 -13.79
CA GLN A 747 45.12 -24.61 -13.24
C GLN A 747 43.98 -23.79 -13.89
N ARG A 748 43.79 -23.93 -15.20
CA ARG A 748 42.71 -23.27 -15.96
C ARG A 748 41.32 -23.74 -15.49
N ARG A 749 41.16 -25.07 -15.26
CA ARG A 749 39.91 -25.65 -14.79
C ARG A 749 39.61 -25.17 -13.36
N LYS A 750 40.63 -25.28 -12.47
CA LYS A 750 40.51 -24.87 -11.09
C LYS A 750 40.19 -23.36 -10.98
N SER A 751 40.85 -22.53 -11.76
CA SER A 751 40.56 -21.08 -11.84
C SER A 751 39.09 -20.80 -12.17
N ALA A 752 38.52 -21.43 -13.20
CA ALA A 752 37.13 -21.31 -13.56
C ALA A 752 36.19 -21.83 -12.45
N GLN A 753 36.50 -22.98 -11.84
CA GLN A 753 35.67 -23.54 -10.78
C GLN A 753 35.63 -22.62 -9.53
N VAL A 754 36.77 -22.07 -9.13
CA VAL A 754 36.85 -21.15 -7.99
C VAL A 754 36.05 -19.86 -8.31
N ALA A 755 36.20 -19.27 -9.50
CA ALA A 755 35.42 -18.12 -9.91
C ALA A 755 33.91 -18.41 -9.87
N MET A 756 33.49 -19.58 -10.36
CA MET A 756 32.09 -20.03 -10.29
C MET A 756 31.61 -20.24 -8.85
N ALA A 757 32.41 -20.81 -7.97
CA ALA A 757 32.06 -21.04 -6.57
C ALA A 757 31.87 -19.74 -5.81
N LEU A 758 32.76 -18.75 -6.03
CA LEU A 758 32.65 -17.42 -5.44
C LEU A 758 31.39 -16.71 -5.90
N MET A 759 31.11 -16.72 -7.22
CA MET A 759 29.88 -16.14 -7.77
C MET A 759 28.63 -16.87 -7.28
N ALA A 760 28.65 -18.20 -7.19
CA ALA A 760 27.52 -18.97 -6.67
C ALA A 760 27.20 -18.61 -5.22
N LYS A 761 28.22 -18.52 -4.37
CA LYS A 761 28.08 -18.13 -2.96
C LYS A 761 27.40 -16.77 -2.83
N GLU A 762 27.89 -15.76 -3.54
CA GLU A 762 27.32 -14.41 -3.44
C GLU A 762 25.94 -14.32 -4.11
N LEU A 763 25.70 -15.02 -5.20
CA LEU A 763 24.37 -15.08 -5.83
C LEU A 763 23.32 -15.66 -4.87
N LEU A 764 23.66 -16.73 -4.12
CA LEU A 764 22.78 -17.31 -3.11
C LEU A 764 22.51 -16.32 -1.96
N ASN A 765 23.55 -15.57 -1.51
CA ASN A 765 23.39 -14.53 -0.50
C ASN A 765 22.40 -13.43 -0.99
N LEU A 766 22.58 -12.92 -2.22
CA LEU A 766 21.73 -11.87 -2.80
C LEU A 766 20.27 -12.33 -2.99
N LEU A 767 20.07 -13.59 -3.32
CA LEU A 767 18.73 -14.15 -3.54
C LEU A 767 18.04 -14.60 -2.25
N ALA A 768 18.77 -14.79 -1.14
CA ALA A 768 18.23 -15.30 0.12
C ALA A 768 17.02 -14.51 0.67
N PRO A 769 16.98 -13.16 0.66
CA PRO A 769 15.81 -12.42 1.09
C PRO A 769 14.58 -12.64 0.23
N ASN A 770 14.77 -12.92 -1.05
CA ASN A 770 13.77 -12.83 -2.10
C ASN A 770 13.22 -14.19 -2.54
N LEU A 771 14.12 -15.18 -2.75
CA LEU A 771 13.82 -16.52 -3.23
C LEU A 771 14.33 -17.57 -2.23
N SER A 772 13.88 -17.43 -0.97
CA SER A 772 14.40 -18.18 0.17
C SER A 772 14.23 -19.70 0.04
N TYR A 773 13.14 -20.17 -0.56
CA TYR A 773 12.86 -21.59 -0.75
C TYR A 773 13.85 -22.22 -1.75
N SER A 774 14.06 -21.57 -2.88
CA SER A 774 15.01 -22.02 -3.91
C SER A 774 16.45 -21.94 -3.43
N VAL A 775 16.80 -20.93 -2.64
CA VAL A 775 18.13 -20.80 -2.04
C VAL A 775 18.38 -21.89 -0.99
N ASP A 776 17.40 -22.17 -0.13
CA ASP A 776 17.48 -23.24 0.86
C ASP A 776 17.70 -24.62 0.20
N GLU A 777 16.96 -24.89 -0.90
CA GLU A 777 17.21 -26.10 -1.72
C GLU A 777 18.61 -26.10 -2.33
N ALA A 778 19.06 -24.99 -2.89
CA ALA A 778 20.39 -24.91 -3.51
C ALA A 778 21.51 -25.19 -2.51
N LEU A 779 21.38 -24.73 -1.25
CA LEU A 779 22.35 -25.01 -0.18
C LEU A 779 22.45 -26.50 0.16
N GLU A 780 21.35 -27.25 0.07
CA GLU A 780 21.38 -28.73 0.31
C GLU A 780 22.24 -29.44 -0.74
N HIS A 781 22.33 -28.90 -1.95
CA HIS A 781 23.06 -29.46 -3.08
C HIS A 781 24.40 -28.78 -3.36
N ALA A 782 24.73 -27.73 -2.61
CA ALA A 782 25.97 -26.98 -2.80
C ALA A 782 27.18 -27.66 -2.14
N ASN A 783 28.34 -27.53 -2.80
CA ASN A 783 29.63 -27.89 -2.20
C ASN A 783 29.83 -27.08 -0.89
N VAL A 784 30.53 -27.70 0.07
CA VAL A 784 30.86 -27.09 1.37
C VAL A 784 31.58 -25.75 1.21
N LEU A 785 32.38 -25.57 0.16
CA LEU A 785 33.07 -24.30 -0.15
C LEU A 785 32.14 -23.16 -0.53
N ILE A 786 30.96 -23.48 -1.05
CA ILE A 786 29.91 -22.50 -1.37
C ILE A 786 29.03 -22.21 -0.16
N LYS A 787 28.52 -23.26 0.49
CA LYS A 787 27.59 -23.11 1.61
C LYS A 787 28.25 -22.76 2.94
N GLY A 788 29.57 -23.08 3.11
CA GLY A 788 30.25 -22.92 4.39
C GLY A 788 29.57 -23.75 5.48
N ASP A 789 29.37 -23.13 6.66
CA ASP A 789 28.73 -23.76 7.83
C ASP A 789 27.21 -23.56 7.83
N ALA A 790 26.62 -22.95 6.77
CA ALA A 790 25.19 -22.70 6.70
C ALA A 790 24.38 -24.00 6.70
N LYS A 791 23.42 -24.10 7.63
CA LYS A 791 22.49 -25.24 7.77
C LYS A 791 21.24 -25.06 6.96
N ASP A 792 20.85 -23.82 6.79
CA ASP A 792 19.73 -23.37 5.93
C ASP A 792 19.92 -21.92 5.48
N VAL A 793 18.95 -21.40 4.73
CA VAL A 793 19.00 -20.06 4.16
C VAL A 793 19.18 -18.96 5.22
N PHE A 794 18.69 -19.14 6.44
CA PHE A 794 18.77 -18.11 7.50
C PHE A 794 20.18 -17.97 8.11
N ASP A 795 21.11 -18.84 7.78
CA ASP A 795 22.50 -18.69 8.18
C ASP A 795 23.34 -17.84 7.20
N LEU A 796 22.77 -17.48 6.06
CA LEU A 796 23.42 -16.61 5.07
C LEU A 796 23.48 -15.15 5.53
N SER A 797 24.27 -14.33 4.83
CA SER A 797 24.47 -12.91 5.18
C SER A 797 24.89 -12.07 3.98
N LEU A 798 24.44 -10.82 3.98
CA LEU A 798 24.84 -9.78 3.04
C LEU A 798 25.81 -8.76 3.67
N THR A 799 26.39 -9.08 4.84
CA THR A 799 27.28 -8.16 5.58
C THR A 799 28.67 -8.06 4.98
N GLN A 800 29.10 -9.04 4.21
CA GLN A 800 30.39 -9.04 3.52
C GLN A 800 30.21 -8.52 2.09
N ASP A 801 31.24 -7.84 1.60
CA ASP A 801 31.28 -7.40 0.22
C ASP A 801 31.97 -8.45 -0.65
N PHE A 802 31.43 -8.66 -1.84
CA PHE A 802 32.03 -9.40 -2.92
C PHE A 802 32.98 -8.45 -3.65
N ASP A 803 34.28 -8.54 -3.39
CA ASP A 803 35.27 -7.61 -3.90
C ASP A 803 36.38 -8.35 -4.67
N TYR A 804 36.14 -8.53 -5.96
CA TYR A 804 37.03 -9.15 -6.93
C TYR A 804 37.17 -8.27 -8.17
N ASP A 805 37.26 -6.94 -8.01
CA ASP A 805 37.48 -6.03 -9.13
C ASP A 805 38.97 -5.96 -9.46
N PHE A 806 39.35 -6.56 -10.57
CA PHE A 806 40.73 -6.57 -11.08
C PHE A 806 41.05 -5.35 -11.97
N GLY A 807 40.15 -4.38 -12.08
CA GLY A 807 40.34 -3.20 -12.91
C GLY A 807 40.40 -3.50 -14.40
N ILE A 808 39.72 -4.55 -14.87
CA ILE A 808 39.71 -4.92 -16.28
C ILE A 808 38.95 -3.89 -17.12
N ASP A 809 39.64 -3.27 -18.06
CA ASP A 809 39.00 -2.56 -19.17
C ASP A 809 38.70 -3.56 -20.29
N ASP A 810 37.45 -3.90 -20.43
CA ASP A 810 37.00 -4.88 -21.41
C ASP A 810 36.38 -4.25 -22.66
N THR A 811 36.37 -2.94 -22.76
CA THR A 811 35.69 -2.19 -23.85
C THR A 811 36.14 -2.64 -25.19
N PHE A 812 37.46 -2.72 -25.39
CA PHE A 812 38.07 -3.20 -26.68
C PHE A 812 37.67 -4.64 -26.98
N LEU A 813 37.83 -5.56 -26.01
CA LEU A 813 37.55 -6.98 -26.25
C LEU A 813 36.07 -7.27 -26.45
N MET A 814 35.18 -6.56 -25.75
CA MET A 814 33.74 -6.66 -25.97
C MET A 814 33.35 -6.17 -27.36
N SER A 815 33.86 -5.01 -27.80
CA SER A 815 33.62 -4.50 -29.14
C SER A 815 34.20 -5.44 -30.24
N ALA A 816 35.38 -6.00 -30.00
CA ALA A 816 35.96 -6.98 -30.90
C ALA A 816 35.11 -8.27 -31.00
N ARG A 817 34.62 -8.74 -29.84
CA ARG A 817 33.74 -9.92 -29.81
C ARG A 817 32.41 -9.65 -30.52
N GLU A 818 31.78 -8.51 -30.34
CA GLU A 818 30.55 -8.14 -31.04
C GLU A 818 30.75 -8.14 -32.54
N LYS A 819 31.74 -7.42 -33.04
CA LYS A 819 32.06 -7.40 -34.49
C LYS A 819 32.45 -8.77 -35.04
N PHE A 820 33.17 -9.58 -34.27
CA PHE A 820 33.48 -10.96 -34.66
C PHE A 820 32.20 -11.78 -34.86
N PHE A 821 31.27 -11.76 -33.93
CA PHE A 821 30.04 -12.53 -34.05
C PHE A 821 29.11 -12.00 -35.13
N GLU A 822 29.11 -10.71 -35.46
CA GLU A 822 28.44 -10.17 -36.65
C GLU A 822 28.97 -10.84 -37.93
N GLN A 823 30.30 -11.00 -38.07
CA GLN A 823 30.86 -11.71 -39.20
C GLN A 823 30.52 -13.20 -39.17
N ILE A 824 30.52 -13.83 -38.01
CA ILE A 824 30.15 -15.23 -37.84
C ILE A 824 28.71 -15.48 -38.27
N ASP A 825 27.80 -14.59 -37.99
CA ASP A 825 26.40 -14.71 -38.39
C ASP A 825 26.24 -14.68 -39.91
N ILE A 826 27.01 -13.83 -40.61
CA ILE A 826 27.07 -13.79 -42.05
C ILE A 826 27.62 -15.11 -42.63
N LEU A 827 28.78 -15.57 -42.12
CA LEU A 827 29.41 -16.79 -42.58
C LEU A 827 28.56 -18.05 -42.35
N LYS A 828 27.79 -18.08 -41.24
CA LYS A 828 26.82 -19.18 -40.97
C LYS A 828 25.62 -19.11 -41.91
N LYS A 829 25.08 -17.93 -42.18
CA LYS A 829 23.95 -17.70 -43.08
C LYS A 829 24.30 -18.13 -44.50
N ASP A 830 25.53 -17.83 -44.93
CA ASP A 830 26.05 -18.21 -46.23
C ASP A 830 26.53 -19.69 -46.30
N LYS A 831 26.39 -20.42 -45.18
CA LYS A 831 26.79 -21.83 -45.03
C LYS A 831 28.29 -22.10 -45.26
N ILE A 832 29.15 -21.10 -45.08
CA ILE A 832 30.61 -21.22 -45.23
C ILE A 832 31.18 -21.99 -44.06
N ILE A 833 30.60 -21.80 -42.86
CA ILE A 833 30.95 -22.48 -41.59
C ILE A 833 29.72 -23.04 -40.87
N LYS A 834 29.93 -24.07 -40.05
CA LYS A 834 28.90 -24.62 -39.16
C LYS A 834 29.16 -24.21 -37.68
N SER A 835 30.42 -24.05 -37.33
CA SER A 835 30.86 -23.73 -35.97
C SER A 835 32.04 -22.79 -35.99
N THR A 836 32.13 -21.91 -34.96
CA THR A 836 33.30 -21.06 -34.74
C THR A 836 34.59 -21.88 -34.52
N LEU A 837 34.48 -23.13 -34.05
CA LEU A 837 35.62 -24.04 -33.86
C LEU A 837 36.28 -24.45 -35.20
N GLU A 838 35.69 -24.19 -36.38
CA GLU A 838 36.29 -24.38 -37.72
C GLU A 838 37.24 -23.23 -38.10
N LEU A 839 37.37 -22.23 -37.21
CA LEU A 839 38.06 -20.99 -37.53
C LEU A 839 39.40 -20.85 -36.82
N ASN A 840 40.29 -20.14 -37.52
CA ASN A 840 41.47 -19.48 -36.99
C ASN A 840 41.26 -17.96 -37.06
N LEU A 841 41.72 -17.25 -36.03
CA LEU A 841 41.68 -15.81 -35.98
C LEU A 841 43.11 -15.26 -36.02
N ASN A 842 43.40 -14.46 -36.99
CA ASN A 842 44.67 -13.75 -37.15
C ASN A 842 44.51 -12.33 -36.61
N ILE A 843 45.39 -11.96 -35.67
CA ILE A 843 45.32 -10.70 -34.93
C ILE A 843 46.65 -9.96 -34.97
N SER A 844 46.62 -8.63 -35.04
CA SER A 844 47.79 -7.78 -35.16
C SER A 844 48.46 -7.39 -33.82
N PHE A 845 47.79 -7.67 -32.70
CA PHE A 845 48.24 -7.27 -31.36
C PHE A 845 48.66 -8.49 -30.51
N ASN A 846 49.46 -8.23 -29.48
CA ASN A 846 49.94 -9.26 -28.55
C ASN A 846 49.75 -8.83 -27.07
N LYS A 847 48.53 -8.43 -26.72
CA LYS A 847 48.21 -7.97 -25.36
C LYS A 847 47.72 -9.08 -24.40
N PHE A 848 47.31 -10.22 -24.97
CA PHE A 848 46.73 -11.33 -24.26
C PHE A 848 47.29 -12.67 -24.77
N PRO A 849 47.35 -13.71 -23.91
CA PRO A 849 47.77 -15.05 -24.37
C PRO A 849 46.84 -15.57 -25.47
N ASN A 850 47.44 -16.12 -26.54
CA ASN A 850 46.65 -16.65 -27.70
C ASN A 850 45.63 -17.69 -27.26
N GLU A 851 45.91 -18.48 -26.24
CA GLU A 851 45.00 -19.50 -25.72
C GLU A 851 43.74 -18.86 -25.12
N GLU A 852 43.90 -17.79 -24.33
CA GLU A 852 42.76 -17.07 -23.73
C GLU A 852 41.96 -16.29 -24.78
N LEU A 853 42.62 -15.75 -25.81
CA LEU A 853 41.91 -15.13 -26.93
C LEU A 853 41.15 -16.17 -27.77
N ALA A 854 41.73 -17.38 -27.99
CA ALA A 854 41.02 -18.45 -28.68
C ALA A 854 39.76 -18.91 -27.93
N ASP A 855 39.81 -18.93 -26.58
CA ASP A 855 38.63 -19.19 -25.76
C ASP A 855 37.65 -18.02 -25.83
N TRP A 856 38.11 -16.76 -25.74
CA TRP A 856 37.30 -15.56 -25.80
C TRP A 856 36.47 -15.47 -27.08
N PHE A 857 37.06 -15.77 -28.23
CA PHE A 857 36.37 -15.81 -29.53
C PHE A 857 35.74 -17.16 -29.87
N MET A 858 35.98 -18.19 -29.03
CA MET A 858 35.50 -19.57 -29.24
C MET A 858 36.02 -20.16 -30.56
N VAL A 859 37.26 -19.89 -30.92
CA VAL A 859 37.93 -20.43 -32.14
C VAL A 859 38.90 -21.52 -31.75
N SER A 860 39.30 -22.34 -32.75
CA SER A 860 40.30 -23.39 -32.52
C SER A 860 41.73 -22.88 -32.49
N GLN A 861 42.04 -21.84 -33.19
CA GLN A 861 43.42 -21.35 -33.37
C GLN A 861 43.48 -19.83 -33.33
N ILE A 862 44.60 -19.29 -32.84
CA ILE A 862 45.05 -17.91 -33.01
C ILE A 862 46.44 -17.99 -33.62
N SER A 863 46.58 -17.72 -34.93
CA SER A 863 47.86 -17.75 -35.61
C SER A 863 47.90 -16.81 -36.81
N ASN A 864 49.07 -16.42 -37.20
CA ASN A 864 49.31 -15.52 -38.35
C ASN A 864 49.63 -16.30 -39.65
N GLU A 865 49.03 -17.48 -39.85
CA GLU A 865 49.19 -18.27 -41.07
C GLU A 865 48.50 -17.60 -42.25
N ASN A 866 49.13 -17.70 -43.45
CA ASN A 866 48.61 -17.12 -44.69
C ASN A 866 47.58 -18.09 -45.32
N GLU A 867 46.37 -18.06 -44.80
CA GLU A 867 45.24 -18.79 -45.40
C GLU A 867 44.22 -17.82 -46.05
N GLU A 868 43.28 -18.40 -46.81
CA GLU A 868 42.19 -17.62 -47.41
C GLU A 868 41.37 -16.90 -46.37
N ILE A 869 41.25 -15.57 -46.54
CA ILE A 869 40.50 -14.72 -45.61
C ILE A 869 39.02 -14.89 -45.94
N LEU A 870 38.23 -15.37 -44.93
CA LEU A 870 36.79 -15.53 -45.04
C LEU A 870 36.04 -14.20 -44.71
N ALA A 871 36.57 -13.46 -43.75
CA ALA A 871 36.06 -12.13 -43.36
C ALA A 871 37.18 -11.35 -42.64
N GLU A 872 37.03 -10.04 -42.59
CA GLU A 872 37.90 -9.17 -41.79
C GLU A 872 37.10 -8.05 -41.14
N PHE A 873 37.58 -7.55 -40.00
CA PHE A 873 37.03 -6.40 -39.32
C PHE A 873 38.14 -5.66 -38.56
N GLU A 874 37.82 -4.45 -38.11
CA GLU A 874 38.77 -3.58 -37.40
C GLU A 874 38.09 -2.97 -36.14
N VAL A 875 38.86 -2.92 -35.05
CA VAL A 875 38.47 -2.27 -33.78
C VAL A 875 39.65 -1.43 -33.31
N GLU A 876 39.47 -0.13 -33.10
CA GLU A 876 40.51 0.79 -32.56
C GLU A 876 41.83 0.69 -33.30
N ASN A 877 41.83 0.60 -34.64
CA ASN A 877 42.99 0.42 -35.53
C ASN A 877 43.68 -0.96 -35.47
N GLU A 878 43.14 -1.92 -34.73
CA GLU A 878 43.60 -3.30 -34.72
C GLU A 878 42.77 -4.14 -35.70
N LYS A 879 43.47 -4.90 -36.56
CA LYS A 879 42.85 -5.71 -37.63
C LYS A 879 42.72 -7.15 -37.20
N PHE A 880 41.55 -7.70 -37.46
CA PHE A 880 41.19 -9.09 -37.23
C PHE A 880 40.86 -9.75 -38.59
N LYS A 881 41.51 -10.86 -38.91
CA LYS A 881 41.20 -11.66 -40.09
C LYS A 881 40.72 -13.06 -39.70
N ILE A 882 39.56 -13.43 -40.20
CA ILE A 882 38.93 -14.71 -39.94
C ILE A 882 39.33 -15.64 -41.13
N THR A 883 39.99 -16.75 -40.78
CA THR A 883 40.39 -17.79 -41.77
C THR A 883 39.92 -19.15 -41.27
N LYS A 884 40.04 -20.19 -42.13
CA LYS A 884 39.79 -21.57 -41.68
C LYS A 884 40.94 -22.10 -40.82
N ALA A 885 40.63 -22.91 -39.82
CA ALA A 885 41.66 -23.61 -39.08
C ALA A 885 42.31 -24.71 -39.92
N SER A 886 43.66 -24.75 -39.89
CA SER A 886 44.47 -25.62 -40.75
C SER A 886 44.59 -27.06 -40.29
N LEU A 887 44.31 -27.34 -39.00
CA LEU A 887 44.45 -28.64 -38.38
C LEU A 887 43.14 -29.45 -38.40
N CYS A 888 43.22 -30.75 -38.11
CA CYS A 888 42.11 -31.67 -38.03
C CYS A 888 41.34 -31.57 -36.71
N LYS A 889 40.09 -32.00 -36.73
CA LYS A 889 39.21 -32.02 -35.53
C LYS A 889 39.70 -33.06 -34.53
N CYS A 890 39.99 -32.63 -33.32
CA CYS A 890 40.29 -33.52 -32.24
C CYS A 890 39.06 -34.37 -31.81
N PRO A 891 39.14 -35.70 -31.79
CA PRO A 891 38.00 -36.55 -31.46
C PRO A 891 37.50 -36.40 -30.01
N ARG A 892 38.31 -35.80 -29.11
CA ARG A 892 37.95 -35.60 -27.68
C ARG A 892 37.39 -34.20 -27.39
N CYS A 893 38.12 -33.11 -27.72
CA CYS A 893 37.69 -31.75 -27.36
C CYS A 893 37.00 -31.02 -28.53
N TRP A 894 36.99 -31.59 -29.72
CA TRP A 894 36.33 -31.08 -30.93
C TRP A 894 36.97 -29.81 -31.55
N LYS A 895 37.98 -29.20 -30.91
CA LYS A 895 38.76 -28.14 -31.54
C LYS A 895 39.57 -28.67 -32.70
N LEU A 896 39.76 -27.86 -33.75
CA LEU A 896 40.64 -28.21 -34.89
C LEU A 896 42.10 -27.94 -34.52
N GLN A 897 42.68 -28.83 -33.77
CA GLN A 897 44.03 -28.75 -33.21
C GLN A 897 44.81 -30.08 -33.27
N SER A 898 44.24 -31.11 -33.91
CA SER A 898 44.91 -32.39 -34.08
C SER A 898 45.62 -32.53 -35.41
N LYS A 899 46.67 -33.39 -35.49
CA LYS A 899 47.38 -33.68 -36.72
C LYS A 899 46.57 -34.53 -37.68
N ASN A 900 45.63 -35.30 -37.20
CA ASN A 900 44.68 -36.08 -37.99
C ASN A 900 43.39 -36.33 -37.21
N GLU A 901 42.33 -36.80 -37.83
CA GLU A 901 41.01 -36.99 -37.25
C GLU A 901 40.91 -38.16 -36.24
N GLU A 902 41.88 -39.07 -36.22
CA GLU A 902 41.87 -40.29 -35.38
C GLU A 902 42.56 -40.09 -34.01
N THR A 903 43.47 -39.11 -33.93
CA THR A 903 44.28 -38.91 -32.73
C THR A 903 43.82 -37.62 -31.99
N PRO A 904 43.85 -37.63 -30.66
CA PRO A 904 43.62 -36.41 -29.88
C PRO A 904 44.70 -35.36 -30.16
N CYS A 905 44.38 -34.10 -29.89
CA CYS A 905 45.35 -32.99 -29.89
C CYS A 905 46.34 -33.15 -28.72
N LEU A 906 47.47 -32.48 -28.78
CA LEU A 906 48.56 -32.60 -27.74
C LEU A 906 48.01 -32.41 -26.33
N ARG A 907 47.18 -31.39 -26.07
CA ARG A 907 46.53 -31.18 -24.76
C ARG A 907 45.71 -32.39 -24.31
N CYS A 908 44.89 -32.94 -25.21
CA CYS A 908 44.06 -34.10 -24.88
C CYS A 908 44.88 -35.38 -24.68
N GLU A 909 46.00 -35.57 -25.42
CA GLU A 909 46.94 -36.68 -25.18
C GLU A 909 47.58 -36.62 -23.80
N GLU A 910 48.01 -35.43 -23.34
CA GLU A 910 48.59 -35.24 -22.01
C GLU A 910 47.58 -35.58 -20.93
N VAL A 911 46.32 -35.14 -21.08
CA VAL A 911 45.26 -35.48 -20.13
C VAL A 911 45.00 -36.97 -20.07
N LEU A 912 44.96 -37.66 -21.22
CA LEU A 912 44.73 -39.10 -21.29
C LEU A 912 45.89 -39.93 -20.68
N LYS A 913 47.17 -39.48 -20.83
CA LYS A 913 48.31 -40.09 -20.15
C LYS A 913 48.23 -40.00 -18.65
N GLY A 914 47.69 -38.86 -18.09
CA GLY A 914 47.51 -38.71 -16.67
C GLY A 914 46.32 -39.52 -16.09
N VAL A 915 45.36 -39.94 -16.92
CA VAL A 915 44.24 -40.82 -16.52
C VAL A 915 44.67 -42.29 -16.51
N GLN A 916 45.78 -42.65 -17.17
CA GLN A 916 46.28 -44.03 -17.22
C GLN A 916 47.30 -44.36 -16.11
N CYS A 917 47.69 -43.40 -15.29
CA CYS A 917 48.46 -43.55 -14.06
C CYS A 917 47.56 -43.38 -12.83
#